data_b925eea25afa75a64c52f43739c2f06e
#
_entry.id   b925eea25afa75a64c52f43739c2f06e
#
_cell.length_a   1.000
_cell.length_b   1.000
_cell.length_c   1.000
_cell.angle_alpha   90.00
_cell.angle_beta   90.00
_cell.angle_gamma   90.00
#
_symmetry.space_group_name_H-M   'P 1'
#
loop_
_entity.id
_entity.type
_entity.pdbx_description
1 polymer ?
#
loop_
_entity_poly.entity_id
_entity_poly.type
_entity_poly.pdbx_seq_one_letter_code
_entity_poly.pdbx_strand_id
1 'polypeptide(L)'
;MAGGVWGWGRARGGPLGALTLTALAEGIRASRGQPLGPPDTGPEPEPELEPVVEPRRAACIPRAGSEKERGGSGQEKRQRHGGFIRSPPLAQTARRSQEEGALEDLALYTAACLEEAGFAGTQATALTLSSALEARGERLEDQVHGLVRGLLAQVPSLAEGRPRRAALRVLSALALEHSRDVVCALLPSSLPPDRVAAELWRSLSRNQRVNGQVLVQLLWALKGLAGSQSEALAATRALGEMLAVSGCVGATRGFYPHLLLALVTQLHELARSTCPPDAPKAWAPSHPGPPHSHASCTVEALKALLAGDGSRMVVTCMEQAGGWRRLVGAHTHLEGVLLLASAMVAHADHHLRGLFADLLPRLRSAHDTQRLTAMAFFTGLLQSRPTARLLPEEVILERLCAWQGDPEPTVRWLGLLGLGHLALNRGKVRHVSTLLPALLGALAESDARLVGAALGALRRVLLRPRAPVRLLSAELGPRLPPLLDDARESVRASAVGLLGSLVRRGRGGLRVGLRGPLRKLVLQSLVPLLLRLSDPSRDTAESSEWTLARCDQALRWGLLEEVVTVAHYDSPEALSRICQRLVQWYPSHVPSFLSQTQGYLRSPQKPLRRAAAVLIGFLVHHSSPRCVNQDLLDSLFQDLGQLQSDPEPAVGAAAHVSTQQVALLAQAQHHLCRRCRPGLLRLPRLRRCHAHPARPRPVYGDSPFQPRSLAGRWDCSGLG
;
A
#
# COMPACT_ATOMS: atom_id res chain seq x y z
N MET A 1 -14.41 -29.47 -32.29
CA MET A 1 -14.40 -28.38 -33.28
C MET A 1 -15.12 -27.19 -32.69
N ALA A 2 -14.52 -26.07 -32.79
CA ALA A 2 -14.89 -24.71 -32.43
C ALA A 2 -14.21 -24.17 -31.18
N GLY A 3 -13.13 -23.44 -31.42
CA GLY A 3 -12.44 -22.61 -30.48
C GLY A 3 -13.13 -21.27 -30.34
N GLY A 4 -13.31 -20.80 -29.12
CA GLY A 4 -13.79 -19.49 -28.76
C GLY A 4 -12.67 -18.66 -28.16
N VAL A 5 -12.20 -17.70 -28.94
CA VAL A 5 -11.22 -16.67 -28.57
C VAL A 5 -11.86 -15.69 -27.60
N TRP A 6 -11.33 -15.54 -26.40
CA TRP A 6 -11.72 -14.50 -25.44
C TRP A 6 -10.99 -13.19 -25.77
N GLY A 7 -11.72 -12.25 -26.37
CA GLY A 7 -11.25 -10.89 -26.64
C GLY A 7 -11.31 -10.03 -25.37
N TRP A 8 -10.19 -9.41 -25.01
CA TRP A 8 -10.11 -8.41 -23.95
C TRP A 8 -10.67 -7.07 -24.46
N GLY A 9 -11.88 -6.73 -24.01
CA GLY A 9 -12.47 -5.43 -24.22
C GLY A 9 -11.80 -4.39 -23.32
N ARG A 10 -11.35 -3.27 -23.91
CA ARG A 10 -10.84 -2.08 -23.19
C ARG A 10 -11.98 -1.50 -22.35
N ALA A 11 -11.88 -1.58 -21.02
CA ALA A 11 -12.73 -0.86 -20.09
C ALA A 11 -12.11 0.51 -19.76
N ARG A 12 -12.86 1.57 -19.97
CA ARG A 12 -12.57 2.96 -19.59
C ARG A 12 -12.70 3.10 -18.08
N GLY A 13 -11.83 3.97 -17.50
CA GLY A 13 -11.58 4.15 -16.08
C GLY A 13 -12.80 4.44 -15.21
N GLY A 14 -12.81 3.71 -14.07
CA GLY A 14 -13.56 4.02 -12.85
C GLY A 14 -12.60 3.95 -11.65
N PRO A 15 -12.91 4.56 -10.51
CA PRO A 15 -11.99 4.66 -9.38
C PRO A 15 -11.75 3.30 -8.75
N LEU A 16 -10.54 2.79 -8.94
CA LEU A 16 -10.06 1.55 -8.32
C LEU A 16 -9.82 1.78 -6.81
N GLY A 17 -10.78 1.34 -5.99
CA GLY A 17 -10.66 1.33 -4.53
C GLY A 17 -9.62 0.33 -4.01
N ALA A 18 -9.47 0.26 -2.70
CA ALA A 18 -8.47 -0.48 -1.92
C ALA A 18 -8.13 -1.93 -2.37
N LEU A 19 -8.94 -2.55 -3.23
CA LEU A 19 -8.72 -3.87 -3.82
C LEU A 19 -7.53 -3.93 -4.79
N THR A 20 -7.11 -2.80 -5.37
CA THR A 20 -6.00 -2.77 -6.35
C THR A 20 -4.63 -3.02 -5.73
N LEU A 21 -4.41 -2.64 -4.47
CA LEU A 21 -3.15 -2.92 -3.76
C LEU A 21 -2.95 -4.43 -3.54
N THR A 22 -4.05 -5.16 -3.30
CA THR A 22 -4.00 -6.60 -3.08
C THR A 22 -3.91 -7.37 -4.42
N ALA A 23 -4.61 -6.91 -5.45
CA ALA A 23 -4.59 -7.51 -6.78
C ALA A 23 -3.23 -7.33 -7.48
N LEU A 24 -2.57 -6.16 -7.31
CA LEU A 24 -1.21 -5.93 -7.82
C LEU A 24 -0.20 -6.85 -7.13
N ALA A 25 -0.32 -7.05 -5.81
CA ALA A 25 0.55 -7.95 -5.06
C ALA A 25 0.32 -9.44 -5.42
N GLU A 26 -0.90 -9.83 -5.77
CA GLU A 26 -1.23 -11.19 -6.21
C GLU A 26 -0.88 -11.42 -7.70
N GLY A 27 -1.09 -10.45 -8.58
CA GLY A 27 -0.71 -10.51 -10.00
C GLY A 27 0.80 -10.58 -10.22
N ILE A 28 1.56 -9.82 -9.44
CA ILE A 28 3.03 -9.80 -9.48
C ILE A 28 3.62 -11.13 -8.96
N ARG A 29 2.93 -11.85 -8.07
CA ARG A 29 3.36 -13.18 -7.59
C ARG A 29 3.05 -14.30 -8.57
N ALA A 30 2.00 -14.20 -9.36
CA ALA A 30 1.64 -15.17 -10.37
C ALA A 30 2.65 -15.22 -11.53
N SER A 31 3.30 -14.09 -11.86
CA SER A 31 4.32 -14.02 -12.92
C SER A 31 5.67 -14.62 -12.55
N ARG A 32 5.92 -14.97 -11.27
CA ARG A 32 7.19 -15.55 -10.79
C ARG A 32 7.17 -17.07 -10.63
N GLY A 33 6.12 -17.77 -11.02
CA GLY A 33 5.91 -19.16 -10.64
C GLY A 33 5.58 -20.16 -11.73
N GLN A 34 6.18 -20.08 -12.91
CA GLN A 34 6.23 -21.26 -13.79
C GLN A 34 7.63 -21.37 -14.44
N PRO A 35 8.39 -22.43 -14.15
CA PRO A 35 9.49 -22.82 -15.00
C PRO A 35 8.90 -23.46 -16.26
N LEU A 36 9.14 -22.84 -17.40
CA LEU A 36 8.91 -23.45 -18.71
C LEU A 36 9.85 -24.66 -18.82
N GLY A 37 9.29 -25.81 -19.00
CA GLY A 37 10.01 -27.03 -19.39
C GLY A 37 10.69 -26.83 -20.74
N PRO A 38 11.82 -27.51 -20.98
CA PRO A 38 12.60 -27.34 -22.19
C PRO A 38 11.88 -27.96 -23.41
N PRO A 39 11.98 -27.33 -24.59
CA PRO A 39 11.58 -28.00 -25.83
C PRO A 39 12.62 -29.07 -26.22
N ASP A 40 12.12 -30.21 -26.54
CA ASP A 40 12.83 -31.33 -27.18
C ASP A 40 13.43 -30.88 -28.51
N THR A 41 14.76 -30.84 -28.61
CA THR A 41 15.48 -30.83 -29.86
C THR A 41 16.72 -31.68 -29.72
N GLY A 42 16.86 -32.62 -30.68
CA GLY A 42 17.89 -33.61 -30.78
C GLY A 42 19.31 -33.06 -31.03
N PRO A 43 20.32 -33.94 -31.12
CA PRO A 43 21.71 -33.59 -30.85
C PRO A 43 22.39 -32.98 -32.07
N GLU A 44 23.10 -31.86 -31.85
CA GLU A 44 24.17 -31.38 -32.75
C GLU A 44 25.48 -31.17 -31.96
N PRO A 45 26.64 -31.21 -32.65
CA PRO A 45 27.90 -31.74 -32.10
C PRO A 45 28.72 -30.73 -31.32
N GLU A 46 29.53 -31.26 -30.41
CA GLU A 46 30.50 -30.52 -29.56
C GLU A 46 31.58 -29.81 -30.40
N PRO A 47 32.00 -28.60 -30.02
CA PRO A 47 33.31 -28.07 -30.37
C PRO A 47 34.29 -28.22 -29.18
N GLU A 48 35.49 -28.60 -29.60
CA GLU A 48 36.69 -28.90 -28.82
C GLU A 48 37.10 -27.84 -27.81
N LEU A 49 37.51 -28.32 -26.63
CA LEU A 49 38.09 -27.56 -25.51
C LEU A 49 39.53 -27.14 -25.83
N GLU A 50 39.80 -25.84 -25.85
CA GLU A 50 41.15 -25.34 -25.62
C GLU A 50 41.38 -24.98 -24.14
N PRO A 51 42.61 -25.13 -23.60
CA PRO A 51 42.85 -25.16 -22.17
C PRO A 51 42.99 -23.74 -21.58
N VAL A 52 42.27 -23.54 -20.48
CA VAL A 52 42.35 -22.37 -19.64
C VAL A 52 43.66 -22.37 -18.83
N VAL A 53 44.48 -21.37 -19.01
CA VAL A 53 45.69 -21.11 -18.23
C VAL A 53 45.32 -20.36 -16.96
N GLU A 54 45.53 -21.00 -15.83
CA GLU A 54 45.44 -20.35 -14.51
C GLU A 54 46.61 -19.40 -14.26
N PRO A 55 46.40 -18.20 -13.69
CA PRO A 55 47.51 -17.44 -13.11
C PRO A 55 47.71 -17.79 -11.63
N ARG A 56 48.91 -18.22 -11.37
CA ARG A 56 49.45 -18.61 -10.07
C ARG A 56 49.33 -17.52 -9.01
N ARG A 57 48.97 -17.92 -7.83
CA ARG A 57 49.12 -17.21 -6.56
C ARG A 57 50.62 -16.91 -6.29
N ALA A 58 50.92 -15.68 -5.90
CA ALA A 58 52.19 -15.32 -5.26
C ALA A 58 51.87 -14.83 -3.86
N ALA A 59 52.63 -15.40 -2.95
CA ALA A 59 52.48 -15.35 -1.53
C ALA A 59 53.28 -14.22 -0.86
N CYS A 60 52.72 -13.81 0.29
CA CYS A 60 53.41 -13.48 1.55
C CYS A 60 54.51 -12.39 1.66
N ILE A 61 54.09 -11.46 2.48
CA ILE A 61 54.84 -10.52 3.33
C ILE A 61 55.94 -11.21 4.14
N PRO A 62 57.03 -10.54 4.52
CA PRO A 62 57.33 -10.39 5.94
C PRO A 62 57.60 -8.95 6.40
N ARG A 63 57.20 -8.73 7.66
CA ARG A 63 57.55 -7.62 8.56
C ARG A 63 59.00 -7.75 9.04
N ALA A 64 59.53 -6.62 9.45
CA ALA A 64 60.50 -6.26 10.47
C ALA A 64 61.58 -5.31 9.91
N GLY A 65 62.01 -4.29 10.55
CA GLY A 65 62.20 -3.93 11.91
C GLY A 65 62.92 -2.59 11.95
N SER A 66 62.83 -1.92 13.01
CA SER A 66 63.45 -0.66 13.41
C SER A 66 65.00 -0.67 13.38
N GLU A 67 65.59 0.49 13.15
CA GLU A 67 66.66 1.11 13.96
C GLU A 67 67.32 2.25 13.16
N LYS A 68 67.20 3.44 13.62
CA LYS A 68 68.11 4.29 14.41
C LYS A 68 69.46 4.63 13.78
N GLU A 69 69.62 5.94 13.58
CA GLU A 69 70.77 6.80 13.85
C GLU A 69 71.83 7.13 12.77
N ARG A 70 72.00 8.44 12.72
CA ARG A 70 73.25 9.24 12.54
C ARG A 70 73.72 9.59 11.14
N GLY A 71 73.57 10.85 10.81
CA GLY A 71 74.67 11.85 10.78
C GLY A 71 75.56 11.80 9.56
N GLY A 72 75.60 12.91 8.83
CA GLY A 72 76.65 13.12 7.87
C GLY A 72 76.35 14.16 6.80
N SER A 73 76.88 15.34 6.98
CA SER A 73 76.95 16.43 6.02
C SER A 73 77.60 16.00 4.69
N GLY A 74 77.03 16.45 3.58
CA GLY A 74 77.62 16.28 2.27
C GLY A 74 76.89 17.09 1.23
N GLN A 75 77.34 18.31 0.98
CA GLN A 75 76.97 19.08 -0.17
C GLN A 75 77.37 18.36 -1.46
N GLU A 76 76.44 18.05 -2.34
CA GLU A 76 76.72 17.88 -3.73
C GLU A 76 75.57 18.39 -4.61
N LYS A 77 75.87 19.49 -5.29
CA LYS A 77 75.07 20.07 -6.36
C LYS A 77 74.89 19.05 -7.48
N ARG A 78 73.70 18.58 -7.69
CA ARG A 78 73.22 18.06 -8.97
C ARG A 78 72.02 18.84 -9.43
N GLN A 79 72.26 19.79 -10.36
CA GLN A 79 71.25 20.37 -11.21
C GLN A 79 70.57 19.27 -12.01
N ARG A 80 69.35 18.90 -11.58
CA ARG A 80 68.41 18.29 -12.50
C ARG A 80 67.46 19.38 -12.96
N HIS A 81 67.49 19.67 -14.24
CA HIS A 81 66.44 20.39 -14.92
C HIS A 81 65.12 19.65 -14.84
N GLY A 82 64.42 19.86 -13.75
CA GLY A 82 63.00 19.65 -13.67
C GLY A 82 62.35 20.94 -14.12
N GLY A 83 61.74 20.92 -15.29
CA GLY A 83 60.94 22.07 -15.74
C GLY A 83 59.87 22.37 -14.71
N PHE A 84 60.15 23.35 -13.88
CA PHE A 84 59.10 24.03 -13.10
C PHE A 84 58.19 24.65 -14.15
N ILE A 85 57.04 23.99 -14.39
CA ILE A 85 55.91 24.73 -14.98
C ILE A 85 55.66 25.86 -14.00
N ARG A 86 56.11 27.05 -14.35
CA ARG A 86 55.78 28.26 -13.63
C ARG A 86 54.26 28.29 -13.55
N SER A 87 53.71 28.14 -12.32
CA SER A 87 52.33 28.41 -12.09
C SER A 87 52.01 29.76 -12.72
N PRO A 88 51.02 29.84 -13.60
CA PRO A 88 50.68 31.12 -14.20
C PRO A 88 50.41 32.12 -13.08
N PRO A 89 50.64 33.39 -13.27
CA PRO A 89 50.50 34.43 -12.24
C PRO A 89 49.06 34.75 -11.88
N LEU A 90 48.23 33.72 -11.76
CA LEU A 90 46.81 33.77 -11.39
C LEU A 90 46.60 34.52 -10.07
N ALA A 91 47.43 34.21 -9.06
CA ALA A 91 47.38 34.90 -7.78
C ALA A 91 47.70 36.40 -7.88
N GLN A 92 48.60 36.80 -8.80
CA GLN A 92 48.92 38.21 -9.04
C GLN A 92 47.82 38.91 -9.84
N THR A 93 47.21 38.23 -10.81
CA THR A 93 46.11 38.76 -11.61
C THR A 93 44.85 38.92 -10.74
N ALA A 94 44.53 37.93 -9.91
CA ALA A 94 43.41 38.00 -8.96
C ALA A 94 43.59 39.12 -7.92
N ARG A 95 44.81 39.42 -7.51
CA ARG A 95 45.09 40.52 -6.58
C ARG A 95 44.94 41.91 -7.18
N ARG A 96 45.07 42.05 -8.51
CA ARG A 96 44.97 43.34 -9.20
C ARG A 96 43.56 43.72 -9.64
N SER A 97 42.65 42.79 -9.78
CA SER A 97 41.31 43.07 -10.29
C SER A 97 40.34 43.43 -9.18
N GLN A 98 39.94 44.70 -9.08
CA GLN A 98 38.89 45.20 -8.17
C GLN A 98 37.56 45.44 -8.88
N GLU A 99 37.46 45.22 -10.18
CA GLU A 99 36.26 45.48 -10.99
C GLU A 99 35.58 44.17 -11.40
N GLU A 100 34.25 44.20 -11.55
CA GLU A 100 33.44 43.00 -11.91
C GLU A 100 33.86 42.37 -13.26
N GLY A 101 34.25 43.18 -14.23
CA GLY A 101 34.74 42.70 -15.52
C GLY A 101 36.03 41.86 -15.46
N ALA A 102 36.84 42.05 -14.44
CA ALA A 102 38.10 41.32 -14.27
C ALA A 102 37.88 39.88 -13.75
N LEU A 103 36.72 39.56 -13.14
CA LEU A 103 36.40 38.19 -12.77
C LEU A 103 36.01 37.32 -13.96
N GLU A 104 35.39 37.94 -14.99
CA GLU A 104 35.07 37.27 -16.26
C GLU A 104 36.36 36.93 -17.02
N ASP A 105 37.29 37.89 -17.12
CA ASP A 105 38.60 37.68 -17.73
C ASP A 105 39.43 36.62 -16.99
N LEU A 106 39.34 36.59 -15.65
CA LEU A 106 39.98 35.57 -14.83
C LEU A 106 39.39 34.17 -15.09
N ALA A 107 38.09 34.07 -15.27
CA ALA A 107 37.44 32.81 -15.59
C ALA A 107 37.86 32.29 -16.97
N LEU A 108 37.94 33.15 -17.99
CA LEU A 108 38.41 32.79 -19.32
C LEU A 108 39.91 32.42 -19.33
N TYR A 109 40.73 33.17 -18.60
CA TYR A 109 42.15 32.86 -18.47
C TYR A 109 42.35 31.50 -17.76
N THR A 110 41.61 31.23 -16.70
CA THR A 110 41.62 29.94 -15.99
C THR A 110 41.15 28.81 -16.90
N ALA A 111 40.16 29.06 -17.75
CA ALA A 111 39.69 28.09 -18.73
C ALA A 111 40.79 27.73 -19.75
N ALA A 112 41.51 28.71 -20.25
CA ALA A 112 42.64 28.48 -21.16
C ALA A 112 43.76 27.66 -20.48
N CYS A 113 44.16 28.02 -19.28
CA CYS A 113 45.16 27.28 -18.51
C CYS A 113 44.74 25.81 -18.22
N LEU A 114 43.48 25.56 -17.96
CA LEU A 114 42.98 24.21 -17.73
C LEU A 114 42.93 23.36 -19.00
N GLU A 115 42.74 23.98 -20.17
CA GLU A 115 42.79 23.30 -21.46
C GLU A 115 44.21 22.80 -21.78
N GLU A 116 45.24 23.61 -21.43
CA GLU A 116 46.63 23.26 -21.65
C GLU A 116 47.20 22.25 -20.65
N ALA A 117 46.75 22.31 -19.38
CA ALA A 117 47.37 21.57 -18.29
C ALA A 117 46.95 20.09 -18.18
N GLY A 118 45.88 19.66 -18.87
CA GLY A 118 45.34 18.32 -18.73
C GLY A 118 44.76 18.03 -17.32
N PHE A 119 44.50 16.74 -17.01
CA PHE A 119 43.80 16.39 -15.78
C PHE A 119 44.59 16.67 -14.49
N ALA A 120 45.89 16.38 -14.44
CA ALA A 120 46.75 16.66 -13.30
C ALA A 120 46.94 18.16 -13.04
N GLY A 121 47.03 18.95 -14.12
CA GLY A 121 47.12 20.40 -14.05
C GLY A 121 45.82 21.05 -13.59
N THR A 122 44.67 20.44 -13.86
CA THR A 122 43.35 20.94 -13.42
C THR A 122 43.28 21.06 -11.91
N GLN A 123 43.79 20.07 -11.18
CA GLN A 123 43.79 20.10 -9.71
C GLN A 123 44.72 21.17 -9.15
N ALA A 124 45.91 21.28 -9.72
CA ALA A 124 46.85 22.33 -9.34
C ALA A 124 46.32 23.74 -9.61
N THR A 125 45.64 23.94 -10.74
CA THR A 125 45.01 25.21 -11.10
C THR A 125 43.82 25.54 -10.17
N ALA A 126 43.03 24.51 -9.78
CA ALA A 126 41.93 24.68 -8.83
C ALA A 126 42.46 25.12 -7.45
N LEU A 127 43.54 24.48 -6.94
CA LEU A 127 44.19 24.85 -5.69
C LEU A 127 44.78 26.26 -5.75
N THR A 128 45.41 26.64 -6.87
CA THR A 128 45.95 27.99 -7.06
C THR A 128 44.83 29.02 -7.08
N LEU A 129 43.72 28.74 -7.76
CA LEU A 129 42.56 29.62 -7.79
C LEU A 129 41.90 29.73 -6.40
N SER A 130 41.76 28.62 -5.67
CA SER A 130 41.26 28.60 -4.31
C SER A 130 42.11 29.43 -3.37
N SER A 131 43.46 29.22 -3.40
CA SER A 131 44.38 30.01 -2.60
C SER A 131 44.36 31.49 -2.95
N ALA A 132 44.20 31.85 -4.22
CA ALA A 132 44.06 33.23 -4.66
C ALA A 132 42.77 33.88 -4.15
N LEU A 133 41.68 33.12 -4.08
CA LEU A 133 40.39 33.55 -3.53
C LEU A 133 40.45 33.69 -2.02
N GLU A 134 41.02 32.71 -1.32
CA GLU A 134 41.21 32.72 0.14
C GLU A 134 42.10 33.90 0.63
N ALA A 135 43.11 34.25 -0.13
CA ALA A 135 43.98 35.39 0.19
C ALA A 135 43.27 36.76 0.22
N ARG A 136 42.01 36.82 -0.26
CA ARG A 136 41.16 38.01 -0.20
C ARG A 136 40.27 38.12 1.01
N GLY A 137 40.27 37.13 1.91
CA GLY A 137 39.61 37.16 3.21
C GLY A 137 38.06 37.10 3.16
N GLU A 138 37.39 37.96 3.89
CA GLU A 138 35.95 37.90 4.21
C GLU A 138 34.97 37.92 3.01
N ARG A 139 35.45 38.10 1.77
CA ARG A 139 34.64 38.14 0.54
C ARG A 139 34.79 36.92 -0.35
N LEU A 140 35.27 35.80 0.18
CA LEU A 140 35.52 34.59 -0.63
C LEU A 140 34.23 34.07 -1.33
N GLU A 141 33.14 34.07 -0.63
CA GLU A 141 31.84 33.65 -1.15
C GLU A 141 31.39 34.54 -2.34
N ASP A 142 31.53 35.86 -2.21
CA ASP A 142 31.19 36.81 -3.27
C ASP A 142 32.04 36.61 -4.52
N GLN A 143 33.32 36.26 -4.35
CA GLN A 143 34.27 36.00 -5.47
C GLN A 143 33.88 34.72 -6.23
N VAL A 144 33.53 33.63 -5.51
CA VAL A 144 33.05 32.39 -6.13
C VAL A 144 31.74 32.64 -6.87
N HIS A 145 30.82 33.39 -6.26
CA HIS A 145 29.55 33.77 -6.89
C HIS A 145 29.77 34.62 -8.15
N GLY A 146 30.73 35.55 -8.12
CA GLY A 146 31.10 36.36 -9.27
C GLY A 146 31.64 35.52 -10.44
N LEU A 147 32.55 34.57 -10.15
CA LEU A 147 33.09 33.63 -11.16
C LEU A 147 32.01 32.73 -11.76
N VAL A 148 31.11 32.21 -10.95
CA VAL A 148 30.02 31.36 -11.45
C VAL A 148 29.05 32.15 -12.32
N ARG A 149 28.73 33.41 -11.95
CA ARG A 149 27.89 34.31 -12.77
C ARG A 149 28.56 34.65 -14.08
N GLY A 150 29.90 34.94 -14.05
CA GLY A 150 30.68 35.18 -15.26
C GLY A 150 30.65 33.96 -16.21
N LEU A 151 30.79 32.74 -15.67
CA LEU A 151 30.69 31.54 -16.49
C LEU A 151 29.27 31.38 -17.09
N LEU A 152 28.22 31.65 -16.32
CA LEU A 152 26.84 31.61 -16.82
C LEU A 152 26.63 32.60 -17.98
N ALA A 153 27.17 33.81 -17.88
CA ALA A 153 27.07 34.85 -18.92
C ALA A 153 27.87 34.49 -20.20
N GLN A 154 29.02 33.87 -20.04
CA GLN A 154 29.95 33.63 -21.15
C GLN A 154 29.75 32.31 -21.88
N VAL A 155 29.34 31.23 -21.19
CA VAL A 155 29.15 29.90 -21.80
C VAL A 155 28.26 29.92 -23.06
N PRO A 156 27.17 30.71 -23.15
CA PRO A 156 26.37 30.79 -24.37
C PRO A 156 27.11 31.33 -25.59
N SER A 157 28.04 32.26 -25.37
CA SER A 157 28.83 32.91 -26.45
C SER A 157 30.04 32.11 -26.92
N LEU A 158 30.46 31.12 -26.12
CA LEU A 158 31.58 30.25 -26.45
C LEU A 158 31.22 29.25 -27.56
N ALA A 159 32.11 29.14 -28.55
CA ALA A 159 32.00 28.12 -29.59
C ALA A 159 31.97 26.72 -28.99
N GLU A 160 31.19 25.83 -29.59
CA GLU A 160 31.22 24.43 -29.21
C GLU A 160 32.62 23.84 -29.46
N GLY A 161 33.11 23.08 -28.49
CA GLY A 161 34.45 22.49 -28.60
C GLY A 161 35.34 22.74 -27.39
N ARG A 162 36.60 23.07 -27.63
CA ARG A 162 37.59 23.25 -26.56
C ARG A 162 37.28 24.41 -25.60
N PRO A 163 36.92 25.63 -26.04
CA PRO A 163 36.66 26.73 -25.11
C PRO A 163 35.53 26.44 -24.16
N ARG A 164 34.43 25.88 -24.65
CA ARG A 164 33.26 25.55 -23.83
C ARG A 164 33.58 24.45 -22.81
N ARG A 165 34.32 23.39 -23.21
CA ARG A 165 34.80 22.35 -22.29
C ARG A 165 35.73 22.90 -21.21
N ALA A 166 36.60 23.86 -21.55
CA ALA A 166 37.47 24.48 -20.58
C ALA A 166 36.69 25.28 -19.54
N ALA A 167 35.70 26.09 -19.95
CA ALA A 167 34.80 26.79 -19.02
C ALA A 167 34.10 25.84 -18.06
N LEU A 168 33.59 24.70 -18.56
CA LEU A 168 32.94 23.66 -17.72
C LEU A 168 33.93 22.97 -16.75
N ARG A 169 35.22 22.87 -17.11
CA ARG A 169 36.28 22.40 -16.20
C ARG A 169 36.57 23.39 -15.09
N VAL A 170 36.55 24.71 -15.37
CA VAL A 170 36.69 25.76 -14.32
C VAL A 170 35.62 25.60 -13.27
N LEU A 171 34.38 25.43 -13.68
CA LEU A 171 33.26 25.16 -12.74
C LEU A 171 33.52 23.92 -11.89
N SER A 172 33.96 22.82 -12.50
CA SER A 172 34.28 21.59 -11.77
C SER A 172 35.46 21.77 -10.81
N ALA A 173 36.45 22.57 -11.15
CA ALA A 173 37.58 22.89 -10.31
C ALA A 173 37.17 23.75 -9.09
N LEU A 174 36.33 24.76 -9.31
CA LEU A 174 35.74 25.55 -8.21
C LEU A 174 34.90 24.68 -7.29
N ALA A 175 34.07 23.81 -7.84
CA ALA A 175 33.19 22.95 -7.05
C ALA A 175 33.96 21.85 -6.27
N LEU A 176 35.19 21.54 -6.62
CA LEU A 176 36.03 20.60 -5.88
C LEU A 176 36.39 21.14 -4.49
N GLU A 177 36.71 22.42 -4.39
CA GLU A 177 37.13 23.09 -3.15
C GLU A 177 35.96 23.87 -2.49
N HIS A 178 35.10 24.50 -3.29
CA HIS A 178 34.01 25.38 -2.85
C HIS A 178 32.62 24.88 -3.31
N SER A 179 32.32 23.61 -3.09
CA SER A 179 31.06 22.98 -3.57
C SER A 179 29.81 23.69 -3.09
N ARG A 180 29.79 24.18 -1.86
CA ARG A 180 28.66 24.90 -1.27
C ARG A 180 28.38 26.21 -2.01
N ASP A 181 29.42 27.05 -2.18
CA ASP A 181 29.28 28.37 -2.75
C ASP A 181 28.95 28.30 -4.25
N VAL A 182 29.53 27.30 -4.97
CA VAL A 182 29.15 27.03 -6.36
C VAL A 182 27.67 26.62 -6.47
N VAL A 183 27.19 25.77 -5.60
CA VAL A 183 25.78 25.36 -5.61
C VAL A 183 24.88 26.56 -5.28
N CYS A 184 25.20 27.35 -4.24
CA CYS A 184 24.44 28.54 -3.90
C CYS A 184 24.41 29.58 -5.03
N ALA A 185 25.50 29.72 -5.75
CA ALA A 185 25.58 30.65 -6.90
C ALA A 185 24.78 30.19 -8.12
N LEU A 186 24.71 28.86 -8.36
CA LEU A 186 23.96 28.27 -9.49
C LEU A 186 22.47 28.11 -9.26
N LEU A 187 22.02 27.91 -7.99
CA LEU A 187 20.62 27.66 -7.67
C LEU A 187 19.66 28.74 -8.21
N PRO A 188 19.90 30.06 -8.06
CA PRO A 188 19.02 31.10 -8.59
C PRO A 188 18.79 31.01 -10.08
N SER A 189 19.82 30.63 -10.85
CA SER A 189 19.77 30.48 -12.30
C SER A 189 18.99 29.25 -12.77
N SER A 190 18.53 28.37 -11.84
CA SER A 190 17.65 27.27 -12.14
C SER A 190 16.18 27.71 -12.22
N LEU A 191 15.87 28.99 -11.92
CA LEU A 191 14.56 29.62 -11.93
C LEU A 191 14.55 31.00 -12.60
N PRO A 192 13.96 31.16 -13.82
CA PRO A 192 13.29 30.15 -14.69
C PRO A 192 14.29 29.14 -15.25
N PRO A 193 13.83 28.03 -15.90
CA PRO A 193 14.75 27.04 -16.43
C PRO A 193 15.66 27.64 -17.50
N ASP A 194 16.93 27.78 -17.16
CA ASP A 194 17.99 28.25 -18.06
C ASP A 194 18.74 27.04 -18.65
N ARG A 195 18.86 27.00 -19.97
CA ARG A 195 19.59 25.93 -20.69
C ARG A 195 21.08 25.89 -20.30
N VAL A 196 21.64 27.03 -20.00
CA VAL A 196 23.06 27.15 -19.61
C VAL A 196 23.25 26.58 -18.21
N ALA A 197 22.41 26.98 -17.26
CA ALA A 197 22.43 26.40 -15.92
C ALA A 197 22.25 24.88 -15.94
N ALA A 198 21.35 24.37 -16.77
CA ALA A 198 21.17 22.93 -16.97
C ALA A 198 22.43 22.23 -17.48
N GLU A 199 23.15 22.86 -18.43
CA GLU A 199 24.41 22.34 -18.93
C GLU A 199 25.50 22.31 -17.86
N LEU A 200 25.60 23.37 -17.04
CA LEU A 200 26.51 23.41 -15.91
C LEU A 200 26.24 22.31 -14.89
N TRP A 201 24.99 22.09 -14.53
CA TRP A 201 24.61 20.97 -13.65
C TRP A 201 24.95 19.59 -14.22
N ARG A 202 24.70 19.39 -15.52
CA ARG A 202 25.11 18.15 -16.22
C ARG A 202 26.62 17.97 -16.27
N SER A 203 27.37 19.04 -16.37
CA SER A 203 28.85 19.02 -16.32
C SER A 203 29.35 18.58 -14.94
N LEU A 204 28.83 19.17 -13.88
CA LEU A 204 29.12 18.77 -12.49
C LEU A 204 28.78 17.28 -12.22
N SER A 205 27.68 16.83 -12.80
CA SER A 205 27.27 15.41 -12.69
C SER A 205 28.27 14.45 -13.32
N ARG A 206 28.89 14.81 -14.45
CA ARG A 206 29.88 13.97 -15.15
C ARG A 206 31.21 13.84 -14.41
N ASN A 207 31.55 14.78 -13.55
CA ASN A 207 32.78 14.75 -12.78
C ASN A 207 32.65 13.93 -11.50
N GLN A 208 33.23 12.72 -11.50
CA GLN A 208 33.11 11.76 -10.38
C GLN A 208 33.71 12.26 -9.07
N ARG A 209 34.62 13.25 -9.07
CA ARG A 209 35.22 13.79 -7.85
C ARG A 209 34.32 14.83 -7.18
N VAL A 210 33.47 15.49 -7.94
CA VAL A 210 32.67 16.63 -7.52
C VAL A 210 31.21 16.27 -7.33
N ASN A 211 30.69 15.37 -8.15
CA ASN A 211 29.24 15.07 -8.18
C ASN A 211 28.66 14.65 -6.81
N GLY A 212 29.41 13.90 -6.02
CA GLY A 212 28.99 13.51 -4.67
C GLY A 212 28.84 14.69 -3.71
N GLN A 213 29.80 15.62 -3.72
CA GLN A 213 29.77 16.84 -2.91
C GLN A 213 28.59 17.74 -3.30
N VAL A 214 28.40 17.94 -4.62
CA VAL A 214 27.28 18.74 -5.15
C VAL A 214 25.93 18.11 -4.78
N LEU A 215 25.78 16.76 -4.88
CA LEU A 215 24.56 16.07 -4.44
C LEU A 215 24.27 16.29 -2.97
N VAL A 216 25.27 16.31 -2.11
CA VAL A 216 25.10 16.60 -0.67
C VAL A 216 24.55 18.01 -0.47
N GLN A 217 25.13 19.02 -1.16
CA GLN A 217 24.65 20.42 -1.05
C GLN A 217 23.21 20.56 -1.55
N LEU A 218 22.87 19.94 -2.70
CA LEU A 218 21.51 19.93 -3.21
C LEU A 218 20.53 19.24 -2.25
N LEU A 219 20.96 18.17 -1.59
CA LEU A 219 20.16 17.47 -0.59
C LEU A 219 19.90 18.34 0.66
N TRP A 220 20.86 19.19 1.04
CA TRP A 220 20.68 20.18 2.11
C TRP A 220 19.69 21.27 1.72
N ALA A 221 19.79 21.81 0.51
CA ALA A 221 18.85 22.78 -0.03
C ALA A 221 17.41 22.23 -0.12
N LEU A 222 17.28 20.96 -0.54
CA LEU A 222 15.97 20.26 -0.56
C LEU A 222 15.33 20.10 0.83
N LYS A 223 16.13 19.94 1.89
CA LYS A 223 15.61 19.76 3.26
C LYS A 223 15.12 21.06 3.90
N GLY A 224 15.24 22.18 3.23
CA GLY A 224 14.69 23.46 3.67
C GLY A 224 15.28 24.00 4.99
N LEU A 225 16.44 23.52 5.44
CA LEU A 225 17.06 23.95 6.69
C LEU A 225 17.53 25.41 6.67
N ALA A 226 17.56 26.06 5.50
CA ALA A 226 18.01 27.45 5.34
C ALA A 226 17.23 28.27 4.30
N GLY A 227 16.24 27.71 3.56
CA GLY A 227 15.76 28.34 2.35
C GLY A 227 14.26 28.45 2.16
N SER A 228 13.89 29.29 1.19
CA SER A 228 12.51 29.49 0.73
C SER A 228 12.02 28.32 -0.14
N GLN A 229 10.72 28.23 -0.37
CA GLN A 229 10.13 27.24 -1.28
C GLN A 229 10.69 27.34 -2.72
N SER A 230 11.14 28.52 -3.14
CA SER A 230 11.80 28.75 -4.42
C SER A 230 13.18 28.07 -4.51
N GLU A 231 13.94 28.08 -3.42
CA GLU A 231 15.25 27.41 -3.36
C GLU A 231 15.10 25.89 -3.43
N ALA A 232 14.12 25.31 -2.74
CA ALA A 232 13.79 23.89 -2.83
C ALA A 232 13.38 23.48 -4.26
N LEU A 233 12.63 24.33 -4.98
CA LEU A 233 12.29 24.10 -6.39
C LEU A 233 13.54 24.16 -7.28
N ALA A 234 14.41 25.17 -7.08
CA ALA A 234 15.65 25.29 -7.81
C ALA A 234 16.54 24.04 -7.60
N ALA A 235 16.69 23.60 -6.36
CA ALA A 235 17.43 22.39 -6.01
C ALA A 235 16.83 21.12 -6.63
N THR A 236 15.50 21.03 -6.69
CA THR A 236 14.81 19.91 -7.35
C THR A 236 15.11 19.86 -8.85
N ARG A 237 15.11 21.01 -9.53
CA ARG A 237 15.44 21.10 -10.96
C ARG A 237 16.91 20.77 -11.23
N ALA A 238 17.82 21.36 -10.45
CA ALA A 238 19.23 21.06 -10.50
C ALA A 238 19.52 19.56 -10.32
N LEU A 239 18.87 18.94 -9.34
CA LEU A 239 18.95 17.51 -9.09
C LEU A 239 18.41 16.70 -10.29
N GLY A 240 17.29 17.08 -10.87
CA GLY A 240 16.75 16.45 -12.08
C GLY A 240 17.74 16.46 -13.23
N GLU A 241 18.42 17.61 -13.49
CA GLU A 241 19.46 17.74 -14.52
C GLU A 241 20.69 16.87 -14.24
N MET A 242 21.11 16.78 -12.98
CA MET A 242 22.22 15.91 -12.58
C MET A 242 21.89 14.42 -12.74
N LEU A 243 20.68 14.02 -12.37
CA LEU A 243 20.22 12.61 -12.42
C LEU A 243 19.95 12.15 -13.86
N ALA A 244 19.67 13.07 -14.79
CA ALA A 244 19.50 12.75 -16.21
C ALA A 244 20.80 12.25 -16.88
N VAL A 245 21.94 12.41 -16.23
CA VAL A 245 23.27 12.05 -16.77
C VAL A 245 23.80 10.80 -16.08
N SER A 246 24.19 9.80 -16.86
CA SER A 246 24.70 8.50 -16.36
C SER A 246 25.98 8.61 -15.51
N GLY A 247 26.73 9.69 -15.61
CA GLY A 247 27.97 9.92 -14.85
C GLY A 247 27.79 10.01 -13.33
N CYS A 248 26.59 10.29 -12.87
CA CYS A 248 26.26 10.45 -11.45
C CYS A 248 25.89 9.15 -10.72
N VAL A 249 25.72 8.03 -11.43
CA VAL A 249 25.17 6.77 -10.88
C VAL A 249 25.94 6.26 -9.65
N GLY A 250 27.26 6.36 -9.65
CA GLY A 250 28.09 5.91 -8.51
C GLY A 250 27.81 6.70 -7.24
N ALA A 251 27.81 8.03 -7.32
CA ALA A 251 27.49 8.91 -6.19
C ALA A 251 26.00 8.78 -5.76
N THR A 252 25.11 8.68 -6.74
CA THR A 252 23.67 8.50 -6.50
C THR A 252 23.37 7.26 -5.67
N ARG A 253 24.06 6.14 -5.90
CA ARG A 253 23.89 4.92 -5.10
C ARG A 253 24.17 5.12 -3.63
N GLY A 254 25.21 5.89 -3.29
CA GLY A 254 25.55 6.18 -1.90
C GLY A 254 24.49 7.02 -1.19
N PHE A 255 23.84 7.94 -1.90
CA PHE A 255 22.85 8.86 -1.35
C PHE A 255 21.39 8.47 -1.68
N TYR A 256 21.19 7.33 -2.35
CA TYR A 256 19.87 6.92 -2.86
C TYR A 256 18.74 6.97 -1.82
N PRO A 257 18.87 6.39 -0.61
CA PRO A 257 17.79 6.45 0.38
C PRO A 257 17.47 7.88 0.80
N HIS A 258 18.51 8.72 0.97
CA HIS A 258 18.35 10.11 1.39
C HIS A 258 17.67 10.96 0.31
N LEU A 259 18.05 10.80 -0.96
CA LEU A 259 17.45 11.49 -2.10
C LEU A 259 15.99 11.06 -2.30
N LEU A 260 15.73 9.76 -2.26
CA LEU A 260 14.38 9.21 -2.40
C LEU A 260 13.45 9.77 -1.33
N LEU A 261 13.87 9.70 -0.06
CA LEU A 261 13.05 10.16 1.06
C LEU A 261 12.89 11.69 1.06
N ALA A 262 13.90 12.46 0.64
CA ALA A 262 13.79 13.91 0.53
C ALA A 262 12.75 14.30 -0.53
N LEU A 263 12.85 13.72 -1.76
CA LEU A 263 11.91 14.01 -2.85
C LEU A 263 10.48 13.60 -2.51
N VAL A 264 10.28 12.45 -1.90
CA VAL A 264 8.92 11.99 -1.53
C VAL A 264 8.35 12.83 -0.38
N THR A 265 9.17 13.23 0.61
CA THR A 265 8.74 14.13 1.69
C THR A 265 8.36 15.49 1.12
N GLN A 266 9.16 16.03 0.19
CA GLN A 266 8.85 17.30 -0.50
C GLN A 266 7.52 17.23 -1.26
N LEU A 267 7.22 16.11 -1.94
CA LEU A 267 5.91 15.89 -2.57
C LEU A 267 4.78 15.92 -1.55
N HIS A 268 5.00 15.39 -0.35
CA HIS A 268 4.01 15.43 0.74
C HIS A 268 3.76 16.86 1.22
N GLU A 269 4.81 17.65 1.40
CA GLU A 269 4.71 19.06 1.79
C GLU A 269 3.98 19.88 0.73
N LEU A 270 4.32 19.69 -0.55
CA LEU A 270 3.65 20.34 -1.66
C LEU A 270 2.17 19.95 -1.75
N ALA A 271 1.84 18.67 -1.55
CA ALA A 271 0.48 18.19 -1.55
C ALA A 271 -0.36 18.82 -0.43
N ARG A 272 0.23 19.03 0.75
CA ARG A 272 -0.45 19.70 1.87
C ARG A 272 -0.60 21.21 1.68
N SER A 273 0.38 21.87 1.08
CA SER A 273 0.35 23.32 0.85
C SER A 273 -0.67 23.76 -0.22
N THR A 274 -1.04 22.86 -1.13
CA THR A 274 -2.04 23.12 -2.18
C THR A 274 -3.48 22.99 -1.71
N CYS A 275 -3.73 22.45 -0.51
CA CYS A 275 -5.07 22.33 0.09
C CYS A 275 -5.20 23.29 1.26
N PRO A 276 -5.97 24.39 1.16
CA PRO A 276 -6.35 25.15 2.34
C PRO A 276 -7.20 24.28 3.29
N PRO A 277 -7.06 24.42 4.62
CA PRO A 277 -7.68 23.53 5.61
C PRO A 277 -9.22 23.50 5.57
N ASP A 278 -9.86 24.47 4.93
CA ASP A 278 -11.32 24.65 4.89
C ASP A 278 -11.96 24.39 3.53
N ALA A 279 -11.26 23.84 2.55
CA ALA A 279 -11.86 23.57 1.25
C ALA A 279 -12.79 22.35 1.31
N PRO A 280 -14.07 22.47 0.89
CA PRO A 280 -14.98 21.33 0.85
C PRO A 280 -14.45 20.26 -0.08
N LYS A 281 -14.56 18.99 0.34
CA LYS A 281 -14.02 17.77 -0.30
C LYS A 281 -14.47 17.53 -1.77
N ALA A 282 -15.31 18.41 -2.32
CA ALA A 282 -15.93 18.25 -3.63
C ALA A 282 -15.15 18.86 -4.80
N TRP A 283 -14.05 19.60 -4.55
CA TRP A 283 -13.33 20.26 -5.64
C TRP A 283 -11.98 19.60 -5.90
N ALA A 284 -12.00 18.50 -6.63
CA ALA A 284 -10.81 18.03 -7.34
C ALA A 284 -10.66 18.90 -8.60
N PRO A 285 -9.57 19.67 -8.78
CA PRO A 285 -9.34 20.39 -10.03
C PRO A 285 -9.19 19.38 -11.17
N SER A 286 -10.12 19.39 -12.10
CA SER A 286 -10.13 18.53 -13.30
C SER A 286 -9.10 18.96 -14.36
N HIS A 287 -8.28 19.97 -14.06
CA HIS A 287 -7.28 20.48 -14.99
C HIS A 287 -5.89 20.01 -14.59
N PRO A 288 -5.09 19.47 -15.53
CA PRO A 288 -3.67 19.30 -15.32
C PRO A 288 -3.08 20.68 -15.03
N GLY A 289 -2.48 20.84 -13.85
CA GLY A 289 -1.75 22.07 -13.51
C GLY A 289 -0.69 22.38 -14.56
N PRO A 290 -0.14 23.60 -14.60
CA PRO A 290 0.83 23.98 -15.61
C PRO A 290 1.98 22.97 -15.65
N PRO A 291 2.50 22.60 -16.84
CA PRO A 291 3.46 21.50 -17.04
C PRO A 291 4.81 21.68 -16.32
N HIS A 292 4.99 22.81 -15.62
CA HIS A 292 6.21 23.17 -14.88
C HIS A 292 5.95 23.44 -13.38
N SER A 293 4.90 22.84 -12.79
CA SER A 293 4.66 22.97 -11.35
C SER A 293 5.80 22.31 -10.55
N HIS A 294 6.05 22.78 -9.33
CA HIS A 294 7.06 22.21 -8.43
C HIS A 294 6.86 20.70 -8.23
N ALA A 295 5.62 20.27 -8.03
CA ALA A 295 5.27 18.85 -7.89
C ALA A 295 5.64 18.05 -9.15
N SER A 296 5.41 18.61 -10.36
CA SER A 296 5.80 17.96 -11.62
C SER A 296 7.31 17.79 -11.71
N CYS A 297 8.09 18.84 -11.42
CA CYS A 297 9.55 18.76 -11.40
C CYS A 297 10.07 17.71 -10.40
N THR A 298 9.45 17.62 -9.22
CA THR A 298 9.83 16.65 -8.19
C THR A 298 9.52 15.21 -8.63
N VAL A 299 8.40 15.00 -9.31
CA VAL A 299 8.07 13.68 -9.89
C VAL A 299 9.07 13.28 -10.96
N GLU A 300 9.46 14.20 -11.86
CA GLU A 300 10.45 13.90 -12.91
C GLU A 300 11.85 13.63 -12.31
N ALA A 301 12.28 14.39 -11.30
CA ALA A 301 13.52 14.09 -10.58
C ALA A 301 13.46 12.70 -9.88
N LEU A 302 12.31 12.34 -9.31
CA LEU A 302 12.12 11.03 -8.70
C LEU A 302 12.14 9.89 -9.73
N LYS A 303 11.52 10.08 -10.90
CA LYS A 303 11.60 9.13 -12.03
C LYS A 303 13.04 8.96 -12.52
N ALA A 304 13.78 10.07 -12.66
CA ALA A 304 15.17 10.05 -13.06
C ALA A 304 16.06 9.30 -12.05
N LEU A 305 15.84 9.49 -10.74
CA LEU A 305 16.51 8.75 -9.68
C LEU A 305 16.26 7.23 -9.79
N LEU A 306 15.00 6.83 -9.94
CA LEU A 306 14.61 5.43 -10.05
C LEU A 306 15.12 4.78 -11.35
N ALA A 307 15.05 5.49 -12.48
CA ALA A 307 15.49 4.99 -13.79
C ALA A 307 17.01 4.89 -13.87
N GLY A 308 17.73 5.87 -13.32
CA GLY A 308 19.19 5.96 -13.34
C GLY A 308 19.90 4.82 -12.61
N ASP A 309 19.27 4.28 -11.58
CA ASP A 309 19.80 3.15 -10.82
C ASP A 309 19.34 1.77 -11.36
N GLY A 310 18.70 1.73 -12.51
CA GLY A 310 18.22 0.50 -13.15
C GLY A 310 16.82 0.03 -12.72
N SER A 311 16.18 0.75 -11.81
CA SER A 311 14.84 0.39 -11.31
C SER A 311 13.69 0.88 -12.22
N ARG A 312 13.87 0.82 -13.56
CA ARG A 312 12.85 1.23 -14.54
C ARG A 312 11.50 0.54 -14.35
N MET A 313 11.49 -0.72 -13.90
CA MET A 313 10.26 -1.44 -13.64
C MET A 313 9.43 -0.81 -12.52
N VAL A 314 10.07 -0.17 -11.53
CA VAL A 314 9.36 0.59 -10.49
C VAL A 314 8.61 1.76 -11.11
N VAL A 315 9.26 2.51 -12.04
CA VAL A 315 8.63 3.63 -12.75
C VAL A 315 7.42 3.13 -13.55
N THR A 316 7.59 2.06 -14.33
CA THR A 316 6.50 1.46 -15.13
C THR A 316 5.32 1.00 -14.25
N CYS A 317 5.59 0.32 -13.12
CA CYS A 317 4.54 -0.07 -12.17
C CYS A 317 3.79 1.13 -11.59
N MET A 318 4.51 2.20 -11.26
CA MET A 318 3.91 3.44 -10.76
C MET A 318 3.03 4.11 -11.81
N GLU A 319 3.42 4.10 -13.08
CA GLU A 319 2.62 4.65 -14.18
C GLU A 319 1.35 3.83 -14.39
N GLN A 320 1.46 2.53 -14.49
CA GLN A 320 0.31 1.63 -14.69
C GLN A 320 -0.71 1.72 -13.55
N ALA A 321 -0.24 1.87 -12.30
CA ALA A 321 -1.09 1.98 -11.12
C ALA A 321 -1.61 3.41 -10.86
N GLY A 322 -1.26 4.39 -11.69
CA GLY A 322 -1.59 5.81 -11.45
C GLY A 322 -0.93 6.36 -10.17
N GLY A 323 0.19 5.78 -9.76
CA GLY A 323 0.88 6.08 -8.50
C GLY A 323 1.42 7.51 -8.46
N TRP A 324 1.88 8.05 -9.58
CA TRP A 324 2.39 9.43 -9.67
C TRP A 324 1.31 10.46 -9.33
N ARG A 325 0.08 10.27 -9.84
CA ARG A 325 -1.05 11.14 -9.49
C ARG A 325 -1.39 11.07 -8.01
N ARG A 326 -1.32 9.88 -7.40
CA ARG A 326 -1.57 9.71 -5.96
C ARG A 326 -0.50 10.39 -5.12
N LEU A 327 0.77 10.32 -5.52
CA LEU A 327 1.86 11.01 -4.81
C LEU A 327 1.71 12.53 -4.76
N VAL A 328 1.08 13.13 -5.77
CA VAL A 328 0.85 14.58 -5.83
C VAL A 328 -0.44 15.00 -5.12
N GLY A 329 -1.39 14.09 -4.94
CA GLY A 329 -2.68 14.38 -4.33
C GLY A 329 -2.61 14.46 -2.81
N ALA A 330 -3.17 15.52 -2.20
CA ALA A 330 -3.12 15.77 -0.76
C ALA A 330 -3.68 14.61 0.09
N HIS A 331 -4.81 14.04 -0.31
CA HIS A 331 -5.45 12.95 0.43
C HIS A 331 -4.96 11.55 0.03
N THR A 332 -4.27 11.44 -1.11
CA THR A 332 -3.83 10.16 -1.69
C THR A 332 -2.32 9.96 -1.63
N HIS A 333 -1.57 10.95 -1.13
CA HIS A 333 -0.10 10.92 -1.10
C HIS A 333 0.44 9.64 -0.43
N LEU A 334 -0.04 9.31 0.75
CA LEU A 334 0.42 8.12 1.50
C LEU A 334 0.07 6.81 0.80
N GLU A 335 -1.04 6.75 0.05
CA GLU A 335 -1.35 5.62 -0.83
C GLU A 335 -0.34 5.51 -1.97
N GLY A 336 0.06 6.65 -2.54
CA GLY A 336 1.13 6.73 -3.53
C GLY A 336 2.46 6.22 -2.98
N VAL A 337 2.82 6.59 -1.73
CA VAL A 337 4.02 6.09 -1.03
C VAL A 337 3.95 4.58 -0.81
N LEU A 338 2.81 4.05 -0.41
CA LEU A 338 2.60 2.60 -0.25
C LEU A 338 2.74 1.86 -1.58
N LEU A 339 2.23 2.44 -2.69
CA LEU A 339 2.41 1.87 -4.03
C LEU A 339 3.87 1.87 -4.45
N LEU A 340 4.59 2.98 -4.23
CA LEU A 340 6.02 3.08 -4.51
C LEU A 340 6.81 2.03 -3.72
N ALA A 341 6.57 1.92 -2.42
CA ALA A 341 7.19 0.90 -1.58
C ALA A 341 6.89 -0.53 -2.08
N SER A 342 5.65 -0.81 -2.51
CA SER A 342 5.26 -2.10 -3.06
C SER A 342 5.98 -2.40 -4.39
N ALA A 343 6.09 -1.42 -5.29
CA ALA A 343 6.82 -1.55 -6.55
C ALA A 343 8.33 -1.77 -6.30
N MET A 344 8.92 -1.07 -5.32
CA MET A 344 10.30 -1.27 -4.92
C MET A 344 10.55 -2.66 -4.33
N VAL A 345 9.64 -3.17 -3.49
CA VAL A 345 9.72 -4.53 -2.96
C VAL A 345 9.70 -5.58 -4.07
N ALA A 346 9.00 -5.30 -5.16
CA ALA A 346 8.89 -6.22 -6.29
C ALA A 346 10.12 -6.19 -7.22
N HIS A 347 10.75 -5.01 -7.42
CA HIS A 347 11.69 -4.77 -8.50
C HIS A 347 13.02 -4.09 -8.12
N ALA A 348 13.19 -3.66 -6.86
CA ALA A 348 14.38 -2.91 -6.41
C ALA A 348 14.90 -3.42 -5.06
N ASP A 349 15.05 -4.73 -4.91
CA ASP A 349 15.43 -5.39 -3.64
C ASP A 349 16.75 -4.88 -3.05
N HIS A 350 17.70 -4.48 -3.88
CA HIS A 350 19.06 -4.06 -3.47
C HIS A 350 19.09 -2.78 -2.64
N HIS A 351 18.10 -1.88 -2.77
CA HIS A 351 18.01 -0.64 -1.99
C HIS A 351 17.24 -0.77 -0.69
N LEU A 352 16.43 -1.84 -0.53
CA LEU A 352 15.47 -1.93 0.58
C LEU A 352 16.14 -1.93 1.94
N ARG A 353 17.33 -2.52 2.07
CA ARG A 353 18.05 -2.59 3.34
C ARG A 353 18.52 -1.21 3.81
N GLY A 354 19.15 -0.45 2.90
CA GLY A 354 19.62 0.91 3.20
C GLY A 354 18.44 1.84 3.49
N LEU A 355 17.41 1.80 2.65
CA LEU A 355 16.19 2.58 2.84
C LEU A 355 15.51 2.28 4.19
N PHE A 356 15.41 1.01 4.56
CA PHE A 356 14.82 0.63 5.84
C PHE A 356 15.60 1.15 7.05
N ALA A 357 16.94 1.14 6.98
CA ALA A 357 17.78 1.69 8.04
C ALA A 357 17.57 3.20 8.20
N ASP A 358 17.50 3.94 7.09
CA ASP A 358 17.29 5.41 7.09
C ASP A 358 15.89 5.84 7.53
N LEU A 359 14.89 4.95 7.40
CA LEU A 359 13.53 5.22 7.86
C LEU A 359 13.41 5.22 9.39
N LEU A 360 14.16 4.36 10.09
CA LEU A 360 14.00 4.16 11.54
C LEU A 360 14.12 5.44 12.37
N PRO A 361 15.12 6.32 12.17
CA PRO A 361 15.20 7.59 12.91
C PRO A 361 14.05 8.54 12.53
N ARG A 362 13.60 8.55 11.27
CA ARG A 362 12.55 9.44 10.76
C ARG A 362 11.15 9.09 11.28
N LEU A 363 10.92 7.85 11.73
CA LEU A 363 9.67 7.46 12.39
C LEU A 363 9.39 8.25 13.69
N ARG A 364 10.41 8.91 14.25
CA ARG A 364 10.32 9.75 15.46
C ARG A 364 10.47 11.24 15.15
N SER A 365 10.43 11.63 13.88
CA SER A 365 10.55 13.03 13.47
C SER A 365 9.43 13.86 14.09
N ALA A 366 9.77 15.09 14.52
CA ALA A 366 8.79 16.09 14.97
C ALA A 366 7.97 16.65 13.80
N HIS A 367 8.49 16.56 12.56
CA HIS A 367 7.79 17.01 11.37
C HIS A 367 6.81 15.96 10.88
N ASP A 368 5.51 16.26 10.89
CA ASP A 368 4.45 15.31 10.53
C ASP A 368 4.59 14.75 9.11
N THR A 369 4.90 15.57 8.11
CA THR A 369 5.09 15.15 6.72
C THR A 369 6.18 14.11 6.60
N GLN A 370 7.32 14.35 7.25
CA GLN A 370 8.45 13.43 7.28
C GLN A 370 8.11 12.15 8.05
N ARG A 371 7.46 12.28 9.21
CA ARG A 371 7.03 11.15 10.06
C ARG A 371 6.05 10.26 9.32
N LEU A 372 4.95 10.80 8.78
CA LEU A 372 3.92 10.04 8.08
C LEU A 372 4.46 9.38 6.79
N THR A 373 5.30 10.08 6.03
CA THR A 373 5.95 9.52 4.85
C THR A 373 6.85 8.34 5.23
N ALA A 374 7.64 8.48 6.29
CA ALA A 374 8.49 7.40 6.80
C ALA A 374 7.67 6.21 7.30
N MET A 375 6.55 6.46 8.00
CA MET A 375 5.63 5.41 8.46
C MET A 375 4.99 4.66 7.30
N ALA A 376 4.58 5.36 6.23
CA ALA A 376 4.02 4.74 5.05
C ALA A 376 5.05 3.85 4.31
N PHE A 377 6.28 4.35 4.13
CA PHE A 377 7.37 3.53 3.57
C PHE A 377 7.67 2.30 4.45
N PHE A 378 7.83 2.49 5.76
CA PHE A 378 8.08 1.39 6.71
C PHE A 378 7.00 0.32 6.58
N THR A 379 5.74 0.72 6.61
CA THR A 379 4.58 -0.17 6.44
C THR A 379 4.63 -0.92 5.10
N GLY A 380 4.91 -0.23 4.00
CA GLY A 380 5.03 -0.82 2.67
C GLY A 380 6.18 -1.81 2.55
N LEU A 381 7.34 -1.49 3.12
CA LEU A 381 8.53 -2.34 3.09
C LEU A 381 8.38 -3.64 3.91
N LEU A 382 7.48 -3.68 4.89
CA LEU A 382 7.18 -4.91 5.65
C LEU A 382 6.58 -6.03 4.76
N GLN A 383 6.19 -5.73 3.53
CA GLN A 383 5.80 -6.75 2.55
C GLN A 383 7.00 -7.62 2.13
N SER A 384 8.21 -7.07 2.15
CA SER A 384 9.44 -7.79 1.87
C SER A 384 9.89 -8.62 3.08
N ARG A 385 10.03 -9.94 2.89
CA ARG A 385 10.51 -10.83 3.96
C ARG A 385 11.94 -10.53 4.41
N PRO A 386 12.90 -10.30 3.49
CA PRO A 386 14.26 -9.90 3.89
C PRO A 386 14.24 -8.63 4.74
N THR A 387 13.49 -7.62 4.34
CA THR A 387 13.41 -6.33 5.04
C THR A 387 12.75 -6.48 6.41
N ALA A 388 11.65 -7.21 6.50
CA ALA A 388 10.96 -7.46 7.77
C ALA A 388 11.82 -8.26 8.79
N ARG A 389 12.89 -8.92 8.35
CA ARG A 389 13.82 -9.63 9.23
C ARG A 389 14.99 -8.77 9.76
N LEU A 390 15.11 -7.53 9.27
CA LEU A 390 16.16 -6.61 9.74
C LEU A 390 15.95 -6.16 11.18
N LEU A 391 14.74 -6.25 11.68
CA LEU A 391 14.39 -6.02 13.08
C LEU A 391 13.77 -7.30 13.68
N PRO A 392 13.90 -7.52 15.00
CA PRO A 392 13.13 -8.53 15.72
C PRO A 392 11.63 -8.32 15.49
N GLU A 393 10.88 -9.41 15.32
CA GLU A 393 9.44 -9.35 15.04
C GLU A 393 8.68 -8.66 16.19
N GLU A 394 9.13 -8.89 17.42
CA GLU A 394 8.58 -8.29 18.63
C GLU A 394 8.67 -6.76 18.60
N VAL A 395 9.80 -6.20 18.18
CA VAL A 395 10.02 -4.75 18.08
C VAL A 395 9.11 -4.13 17.00
N ILE A 396 8.94 -4.82 15.88
CA ILE A 396 8.02 -4.36 14.82
C ILE A 396 6.58 -4.38 15.33
N LEU A 397 6.18 -5.47 16.01
CA LEU A 397 4.84 -5.63 16.57
C LEU A 397 4.54 -4.58 17.63
N GLU A 398 5.42 -4.39 18.60
CA GLU A 398 5.29 -3.38 19.64
C GLU A 398 5.06 -2.00 19.03
N ARG A 399 5.86 -1.64 18.03
CA ARG A 399 5.73 -0.35 17.34
C ARG A 399 4.41 -0.22 16.61
N LEU A 400 4.00 -1.23 15.84
CA LEU A 400 2.74 -1.20 15.10
C LEU A 400 1.52 -1.21 16.04
N CYS A 401 1.61 -1.90 17.17
CA CYS A 401 0.57 -1.88 18.21
C CYS A 401 0.50 -0.51 18.91
N ALA A 402 1.65 0.12 19.19
CA ALA A 402 1.68 1.48 19.73
C ALA A 402 0.97 2.48 18.80
N TRP A 403 1.13 2.34 17.48
CA TRP A 403 0.41 3.19 16.51
C TRP A 403 -1.12 3.01 16.55
N GLN A 404 -1.64 1.91 17.11
CA GLN A 404 -3.10 1.74 17.25
C GLN A 404 -3.71 2.63 18.34
N GLY A 405 -2.90 3.10 19.29
CA GLY A 405 -3.31 4.07 20.32
C GLY A 405 -3.13 5.53 19.91
N ASP A 406 -2.64 5.80 18.69
CA ASP A 406 -2.43 7.19 18.23
C ASP A 406 -3.77 7.90 17.97
N PRO A 407 -3.92 9.17 18.38
CA PRO A 407 -5.14 9.94 18.12
C PRO A 407 -5.41 10.14 16.62
N GLU A 408 -4.37 10.16 15.79
CA GLU A 408 -4.51 10.40 14.35
C GLU A 408 -4.98 9.13 13.62
N PRO A 409 -6.15 9.13 12.93
CA PRO A 409 -6.65 7.97 12.20
C PRO A 409 -5.69 7.46 11.12
N THR A 410 -4.90 8.35 10.51
CA THR A 410 -3.93 8.01 9.48
C THR A 410 -2.80 7.14 10.03
N VAL A 411 -2.33 7.43 11.24
CA VAL A 411 -1.30 6.63 11.93
C VAL A 411 -1.85 5.24 12.27
N ARG A 412 -3.08 5.17 12.83
CA ARG A 412 -3.76 3.89 13.11
C ARG A 412 -3.94 3.06 11.84
N TRP A 413 -4.34 3.70 10.73
CA TRP A 413 -4.48 3.06 9.42
C TRP A 413 -3.17 2.43 8.93
N LEU A 414 -2.06 3.17 8.98
CA LEU A 414 -0.74 2.66 8.61
C LEU A 414 -0.31 1.48 9.50
N GLY A 415 -0.59 1.55 10.79
CA GLY A 415 -0.35 0.46 11.73
C GLY A 415 -1.12 -0.81 11.36
N LEU A 416 -2.44 -0.71 11.07
CA LEU A 416 -3.27 -1.85 10.65
C LEU A 416 -2.77 -2.48 9.34
N LEU A 417 -2.37 -1.66 8.36
CA LEU A 417 -1.74 -2.15 7.13
C LEU A 417 -0.44 -2.91 7.41
N GLY A 418 0.40 -2.36 8.29
CA GLY A 418 1.66 -2.99 8.72
C GLY A 418 1.44 -4.34 9.40
N LEU A 419 0.48 -4.42 10.32
CA LEU A 419 0.06 -5.67 10.96
C LEU A 419 -0.40 -6.70 9.92
N GLY A 420 -1.15 -6.25 8.91
CA GLY A 420 -1.57 -7.10 7.79
C GLY A 420 -0.39 -7.61 6.95
N HIS A 421 0.62 -6.79 6.68
CA HIS A 421 1.81 -7.21 5.94
C HIS A 421 2.65 -8.20 6.76
N LEU A 422 2.82 -7.94 8.05
CA LEU A 422 3.52 -8.85 8.94
C LEU A 422 2.81 -10.21 9.06
N ALA A 423 1.47 -10.23 9.03
CA ALA A 423 0.69 -11.47 9.02
C ALA A 423 1.00 -12.37 7.82
N LEU A 424 1.44 -11.84 6.67
CA LEU A 424 1.87 -12.63 5.51
C LEU A 424 3.26 -13.25 5.71
N ASN A 425 4.11 -12.65 6.51
CA ASN A 425 5.43 -13.21 6.79
C ASN A 425 5.25 -14.47 7.64
N ARG A 426 5.86 -15.59 7.20
CA ARG A 426 5.76 -16.90 7.87
C ARG A 426 6.57 -16.93 9.17
N GLY A 427 6.32 -15.99 10.06
CA GLY A 427 6.83 -15.98 11.42
C GLY A 427 6.00 -16.90 12.35
N LYS A 428 6.40 -17.01 13.58
CA LYS A 428 5.83 -17.89 14.58
C LYS A 428 4.34 -17.57 14.82
N VAL A 429 3.47 -18.58 14.80
CA VAL A 429 2.01 -18.50 15.00
C VAL A 429 1.62 -17.82 16.34
N ARG A 430 2.56 -17.71 17.28
CA ARG A 430 2.30 -17.14 18.61
C ARG A 430 1.79 -15.69 18.59
N HIS A 431 2.17 -14.90 17.57
CA HIS A 431 1.82 -13.49 17.51
C HIS A 431 0.47 -13.18 16.86
N VAL A 432 -0.22 -14.15 16.25
CA VAL A 432 -1.54 -13.88 15.65
C VAL A 432 -2.58 -13.54 16.73
N SER A 433 -2.52 -14.16 17.89
CA SER A 433 -3.42 -13.88 19.00
C SER A 433 -3.27 -12.46 19.56
N THR A 434 -2.06 -11.90 19.54
CA THR A 434 -1.80 -10.53 19.99
C THR A 434 -2.29 -9.47 18.99
N LEU A 435 -2.38 -9.83 17.70
CA LEU A 435 -2.87 -8.93 16.64
C LEU A 435 -4.39 -8.83 16.62
N LEU A 436 -5.10 -9.90 17.01
CA LEU A 436 -6.54 -10.00 16.85
C LEU A 436 -7.33 -8.91 17.58
N PRO A 437 -7.04 -8.54 18.84
CA PRO A 437 -7.80 -7.50 19.53
C PRO A 437 -7.76 -6.16 18.79
N ALA A 438 -6.61 -5.72 18.31
CA ALA A 438 -6.46 -4.48 17.55
C ALA A 438 -7.22 -4.53 16.21
N LEU A 439 -7.11 -5.65 15.47
CA LEU A 439 -7.81 -5.83 14.21
C LEU A 439 -9.33 -5.92 14.37
N LEU A 440 -9.81 -6.57 15.43
CA LEU A 440 -11.24 -6.71 15.71
C LEU A 440 -11.83 -5.39 16.26
N GLY A 441 -11.09 -4.65 17.06
CA GLY A 441 -11.48 -3.32 17.55
C GLY A 441 -11.67 -2.34 16.40
N ALA A 442 -10.76 -2.34 15.43
CA ALA A 442 -10.83 -1.46 14.26
C ALA A 442 -12.02 -1.73 13.32
N LEU A 443 -12.73 -2.85 13.45
CA LEU A 443 -13.96 -3.11 12.69
C LEU A 443 -15.14 -2.24 13.12
N ALA A 444 -15.10 -1.66 14.31
CA ALA A 444 -16.14 -0.77 14.84
C ALA A 444 -15.86 0.73 14.56
N GLU A 445 -14.77 1.05 13.89
CA GLU A 445 -14.38 2.43 13.58
C GLU A 445 -15.27 3.07 12.51
N SER A 446 -15.44 4.39 12.62
CA SER A 446 -16.19 5.18 11.63
C SER A 446 -15.43 5.43 10.33
N ASP A 447 -14.09 5.42 10.34
CA ASP A 447 -13.27 5.63 9.15
C ASP A 447 -13.22 4.36 8.28
N ALA A 448 -13.69 4.47 7.02
CA ALA A 448 -13.68 3.38 6.04
C ALA A 448 -12.29 2.79 5.78
N ARG A 449 -11.24 3.62 5.86
CA ARG A 449 -9.86 3.19 5.63
C ARG A 449 -9.37 2.26 6.74
N LEU A 450 -9.75 2.56 8.00
CA LEU A 450 -9.41 1.72 9.16
C LEU A 450 -10.12 0.37 9.07
N VAL A 451 -11.43 0.38 8.84
CA VAL A 451 -12.22 -0.85 8.69
C VAL A 451 -11.71 -1.69 7.52
N GLY A 452 -11.47 -1.07 6.36
CA GLY A 452 -10.92 -1.74 5.18
C GLY A 452 -9.53 -2.34 5.42
N ALA A 453 -8.64 -1.63 6.12
CA ALA A 453 -7.31 -2.13 6.50
C ALA A 453 -7.41 -3.33 7.46
N ALA A 454 -8.30 -3.28 8.44
CA ALA A 454 -8.54 -4.37 9.38
C ALA A 454 -9.10 -5.61 8.68
N LEU A 455 -10.12 -5.47 7.81
CA LEU A 455 -10.67 -6.56 7.00
C LEU A 455 -9.59 -7.18 6.09
N GLY A 456 -8.78 -6.35 5.43
CA GLY A 456 -7.65 -6.78 4.62
C GLY A 456 -6.59 -7.53 5.42
N ALA A 457 -6.26 -7.06 6.62
CA ALA A 457 -5.30 -7.72 7.52
C ALA A 457 -5.84 -9.08 8.01
N LEU A 458 -7.11 -9.17 8.42
CA LEU A 458 -7.77 -10.42 8.80
C LEU A 458 -7.80 -11.43 7.65
N ARG A 459 -8.07 -10.97 6.41
CA ARG A 459 -7.98 -11.81 5.20
C ARG A 459 -6.57 -12.36 5.01
N ARG A 460 -5.52 -11.54 5.23
CA ARG A 460 -4.11 -11.99 5.14
C ARG A 460 -3.77 -13.01 6.25
N VAL A 461 -4.30 -12.84 7.46
CA VAL A 461 -4.17 -13.86 8.53
C VAL A 461 -4.75 -15.20 8.08
N LEU A 462 -5.89 -15.20 7.38
CA LEU A 462 -6.50 -16.43 6.85
C LEU A 462 -5.67 -17.09 5.74
N LEU A 463 -4.78 -16.38 5.05
CA LEU A 463 -3.89 -16.99 4.06
C LEU A 463 -2.79 -17.86 4.69
N ARG A 464 -2.58 -17.79 5.99
CA ARG A 464 -1.59 -18.62 6.69
C ARG A 464 -2.04 -20.10 6.72
N PRO A 465 -1.11 -21.06 6.60
CA PRO A 465 -1.45 -22.49 6.60
C PRO A 465 -2.18 -22.97 7.84
N ARG A 466 -1.87 -22.39 9.00
CA ARG A 466 -2.44 -22.74 10.32
C ARG A 466 -3.25 -21.57 10.92
N ALA A 467 -4.07 -20.93 10.09
CA ALA A 467 -4.95 -19.85 10.57
C ALA A 467 -5.93 -20.38 11.65
N PRO A 468 -6.18 -19.63 12.72
CA PRO A 468 -7.11 -20.01 13.78
C PRO A 468 -8.55 -19.79 13.38
N VAL A 469 -9.05 -20.56 12.37
CA VAL A 469 -10.37 -20.36 11.74
C VAL A 469 -11.51 -20.43 12.75
N ARG A 470 -11.45 -21.34 13.73
CA ARG A 470 -12.50 -21.48 14.76
C ARG A 470 -12.62 -20.24 15.63
N LEU A 471 -11.47 -19.73 16.10
CA LEU A 471 -11.41 -18.49 16.90
C LEU A 471 -11.93 -17.30 16.08
N LEU A 472 -11.41 -17.13 14.86
CA LEU A 472 -11.85 -16.06 13.97
C LEU A 472 -13.34 -16.14 13.64
N SER A 473 -13.89 -17.34 13.45
CA SER A 473 -15.33 -17.50 13.19
C SER A 473 -16.20 -17.14 14.40
N ALA A 474 -15.73 -17.40 15.62
CA ALA A 474 -16.42 -17.02 16.83
C ALA A 474 -16.41 -15.51 17.05
N GLU A 475 -15.22 -14.88 16.87
CA GLU A 475 -15.04 -13.44 17.07
C GLU A 475 -15.70 -12.59 15.97
N LEU A 476 -15.67 -13.05 14.72
CA LEU A 476 -16.29 -12.36 13.59
C LEU A 476 -17.80 -12.59 13.49
N GLY A 477 -18.32 -13.64 14.13
CA GLY A 477 -19.74 -13.97 14.11
C GLY A 477 -20.66 -12.79 14.42
N PRO A 478 -20.49 -12.06 15.52
CA PRO A 478 -21.31 -10.90 15.86
C PRO A 478 -20.94 -9.62 15.09
N ARG A 479 -19.68 -9.49 14.60
CA ARG A 479 -19.15 -8.25 14.02
C ARG A 479 -19.28 -8.16 12.50
N LEU A 480 -19.25 -9.29 11.81
CA LEU A 480 -19.22 -9.32 10.34
C LEU A 480 -20.59 -9.06 9.68
N PRO A 481 -21.74 -9.59 10.19
CA PRO A 481 -23.03 -9.35 9.56
C PRO A 481 -23.38 -7.86 9.38
N PRO A 482 -23.18 -6.95 10.34
CA PRO A 482 -23.43 -5.52 10.13
C PRO A 482 -22.56 -4.91 9.02
N LEU A 483 -21.33 -5.41 8.84
CA LEU A 483 -20.40 -4.90 7.80
C LEU A 483 -20.77 -5.37 6.39
N LEU A 484 -21.57 -6.44 6.25
CA LEU A 484 -22.12 -6.86 4.96
C LEU A 484 -23.15 -5.84 4.44
N ASP A 485 -23.74 -5.06 5.36
CA ASP A 485 -24.76 -4.05 5.09
C ASP A 485 -24.26 -2.61 5.30
N ASP A 486 -22.96 -2.43 5.46
CA ASP A 486 -22.35 -1.11 5.65
C ASP A 486 -22.70 -0.14 4.50
N ALA A 487 -22.95 1.13 4.82
CA ALA A 487 -23.24 2.15 3.82
C ALA A 487 -22.10 2.33 2.81
N ARG A 488 -20.86 2.10 3.23
CA ARG A 488 -19.64 2.25 2.44
C ARG A 488 -19.38 1.02 1.57
N GLU A 489 -19.35 1.19 0.26
CA GLU A 489 -19.18 0.11 -0.73
C GLU A 489 -17.91 -0.72 -0.52
N SER A 490 -16.78 -0.04 -0.30
CA SER A 490 -15.48 -0.70 -0.10
C SER A 490 -15.44 -1.58 1.14
N VAL A 491 -16.18 -1.20 2.20
CA VAL A 491 -16.33 -1.98 3.43
C VAL A 491 -17.19 -3.21 3.15
N ARG A 492 -18.34 -3.05 2.48
CA ARG A 492 -19.19 -4.19 2.10
C ARG A 492 -18.44 -5.23 1.29
N ALA A 493 -17.80 -4.82 0.19
CA ALA A 493 -17.02 -5.71 -0.67
C ALA A 493 -15.91 -6.45 0.09
N SER A 494 -15.20 -5.74 0.97
CA SER A 494 -14.13 -6.32 1.80
C SER A 494 -14.66 -7.30 2.84
N ALA A 495 -15.79 -7.00 3.47
CA ALA A 495 -16.45 -7.86 4.47
C ALA A 495 -16.96 -9.15 3.83
N VAL A 496 -17.63 -9.05 2.68
CA VAL A 496 -18.08 -10.20 1.89
C VAL A 496 -16.90 -11.07 1.47
N GLY A 497 -15.82 -10.46 0.95
CA GLY A 497 -14.60 -11.17 0.55
C GLY A 497 -13.87 -11.84 1.73
N LEU A 498 -13.91 -11.24 2.93
CA LEU A 498 -13.39 -11.86 4.15
C LEU A 498 -14.19 -13.11 4.53
N LEU A 499 -15.53 -13.04 4.48
CA LEU A 499 -16.42 -14.18 4.74
C LEU A 499 -16.12 -15.34 3.80
N GLY A 500 -16.01 -15.09 2.48
CA GLY A 500 -15.66 -16.10 1.50
C GLY A 500 -14.28 -16.74 1.75
N SER A 501 -13.30 -15.94 2.18
CA SER A 501 -11.98 -16.43 2.56
C SER A 501 -12.03 -17.30 3.81
N LEU A 502 -12.86 -16.95 4.78
CA LEU A 502 -13.09 -17.71 6.00
C LEU A 502 -13.76 -19.06 5.69
N VAL A 503 -14.79 -19.07 4.84
CA VAL A 503 -15.45 -20.29 4.36
C VAL A 503 -14.48 -21.21 3.63
N ARG A 504 -13.69 -20.65 2.69
CA ARG A 504 -12.68 -21.41 1.95
C ARG A 504 -11.70 -22.11 2.90
N ARG A 505 -11.27 -21.44 3.96
CA ARG A 505 -10.30 -21.97 4.94
C ARG A 505 -10.93 -22.89 5.97
N GLY A 506 -12.19 -22.66 6.34
CA GLY A 506 -12.93 -23.47 7.30
C GLY A 506 -13.38 -24.82 6.77
N ARG A 507 -13.29 -25.03 5.47
CA ARG A 507 -13.51 -26.30 4.78
C ARG A 507 -12.36 -27.27 5.09
N GLY A 508 -12.40 -27.90 6.26
CA GLY A 508 -11.41 -28.88 6.67
C GLY A 508 -11.57 -30.19 5.93
N GLY A 509 -10.75 -30.45 4.90
CA GLY A 509 -10.70 -31.72 4.15
C GLY A 509 -11.97 -32.05 3.33
N LEU A 510 -11.82 -33.01 2.38
CA LEU A 510 -12.85 -33.39 1.41
C LEU A 510 -14.13 -33.99 2.02
N ARG A 511 -14.15 -34.39 3.30
CA ARG A 511 -15.26 -35.13 3.91
C ARG A 511 -15.97 -34.41 5.08
N VAL A 512 -15.46 -33.26 5.55
CA VAL A 512 -16.02 -32.59 6.73
C VAL A 512 -16.60 -31.24 6.29
N GLY A 513 -17.94 -31.12 6.25
CA GLY A 513 -18.65 -29.86 6.01
C GLY A 513 -18.41 -28.82 7.12
N LEU A 514 -18.92 -27.61 6.91
CA LEU A 514 -18.85 -26.53 7.91
C LEU A 514 -19.49 -26.93 9.24
N ARG A 515 -18.81 -26.67 10.36
CA ARG A 515 -19.29 -26.99 11.71
C ARG A 515 -19.13 -25.78 12.64
N GLY A 516 -19.92 -25.78 13.73
CA GLY A 516 -19.82 -24.81 14.83
C GLY A 516 -20.07 -23.36 14.41
N PRO A 517 -19.32 -22.38 14.95
CA PRO A 517 -19.54 -20.95 14.73
C PRO A 517 -19.55 -20.53 13.27
N LEU A 518 -18.67 -21.14 12.45
CA LEU A 518 -18.59 -20.81 11.02
C LEU A 518 -19.86 -21.19 10.26
N ARG A 519 -20.46 -22.36 10.56
CA ARG A 519 -21.73 -22.76 9.94
C ARG A 519 -22.85 -21.79 10.32
N LYS A 520 -22.91 -21.38 11.60
CA LYS A 520 -23.89 -20.40 12.07
C LYS A 520 -23.71 -19.07 11.33
N LEU A 521 -22.49 -18.56 11.26
CA LEU A 521 -22.18 -17.31 10.54
C LEU A 521 -22.59 -17.39 9.08
N VAL A 522 -22.27 -18.47 8.37
CA VAL A 522 -22.65 -18.65 6.96
C VAL A 522 -24.17 -18.63 6.79
N LEU A 523 -24.91 -19.40 7.62
CA LEU A 523 -26.36 -19.44 7.52
C LEU A 523 -27.01 -18.07 7.80
N GLN A 524 -26.47 -17.30 8.74
CA GLN A 524 -26.91 -15.94 9.03
C GLN A 524 -26.59 -14.94 7.89
N SER A 525 -25.57 -15.23 7.08
CA SER A 525 -25.14 -14.34 5.99
C SER A 525 -25.70 -14.71 4.62
N LEU A 526 -26.45 -15.80 4.48
CA LEU A 526 -26.95 -16.26 3.17
C LEU A 526 -27.88 -15.25 2.49
N VAL A 527 -28.84 -14.73 3.23
CA VAL A 527 -29.78 -13.74 2.71
C VAL A 527 -29.07 -12.46 2.31
N PRO A 528 -28.25 -11.82 3.18
CA PRO A 528 -27.41 -10.71 2.76
C PRO A 528 -26.62 -10.99 1.49
N LEU A 529 -25.94 -12.13 1.38
CA LEU A 529 -25.13 -12.48 0.20
C LEU A 529 -25.98 -12.63 -1.06
N LEU A 530 -27.16 -13.27 -0.99
CA LEU A 530 -28.06 -13.40 -2.15
C LEU A 530 -28.56 -12.03 -2.62
N LEU A 531 -28.94 -11.16 -1.70
CA LEU A 531 -29.41 -9.82 -2.04
C LEU A 531 -28.28 -8.94 -2.60
N ARG A 532 -27.04 -9.11 -2.10
CA ARG A 532 -25.88 -8.38 -2.60
C ARG A 532 -25.41 -8.80 -4.00
N LEU A 533 -25.94 -9.85 -4.60
CA LEU A 533 -25.79 -10.10 -6.03
C LEU A 533 -26.37 -8.97 -6.88
N SER A 534 -27.40 -8.28 -6.37
CA SER A 534 -28.00 -7.09 -6.99
C SER A 534 -27.47 -5.77 -6.42
N ASP A 535 -26.32 -5.75 -5.75
CA ASP A 535 -25.72 -4.52 -5.21
C ASP A 535 -25.30 -3.59 -6.36
N PRO A 536 -25.59 -2.27 -6.29
CA PRO A 536 -25.12 -1.30 -7.26
C PRO A 536 -23.59 -1.25 -7.41
N SER A 537 -22.86 -1.61 -6.35
CA SER A 537 -21.40 -1.73 -6.40
C SER A 537 -21.01 -3.08 -7.01
N ARG A 538 -20.38 -3.00 -8.17
CA ARG A 538 -19.89 -4.18 -8.89
C ARG A 538 -18.94 -5.03 -8.04
N ASP A 539 -18.03 -4.37 -7.30
CA ASP A 539 -17.07 -5.07 -6.43
C ASP A 539 -17.79 -5.87 -5.33
N THR A 540 -18.91 -5.35 -4.80
CA THR A 540 -19.73 -6.04 -3.80
C THR A 540 -20.47 -7.22 -4.42
N ALA A 541 -21.07 -7.04 -5.61
CA ALA A 541 -21.78 -8.10 -6.33
C ALA A 541 -20.85 -9.26 -6.70
N GLU A 542 -19.69 -8.98 -7.32
CA GLU A 542 -18.67 -9.98 -7.67
C GLU A 542 -18.11 -10.70 -6.42
N SER A 543 -17.89 -9.97 -5.33
CA SER A 543 -17.47 -10.56 -4.06
C SER A 543 -18.53 -11.48 -3.47
N SER A 544 -19.84 -11.14 -3.64
CA SER A 544 -20.97 -11.97 -3.16
C SER A 544 -21.10 -13.24 -3.98
N GLU A 545 -21.02 -13.15 -5.28
CA GLU A 545 -21.01 -14.30 -6.18
C GLU A 545 -19.87 -15.27 -5.81
N TRP A 546 -18.64 -14.74 -5.71
CA TRP A 546 -17.49 -15.54 -5.31
C TRP A 546 -17.67 -16.19 -3.94
N THR A 547 -18.24 -15.48 -2.98
CA THR A 547 -18.48 -15.98 -1.61
C THR A 547 -19.56 -17.03 -1.58
N LEU A 548 -20.67 -16.84 -2.31
CA LEU A 548 -21.74 -17.84 -2.46
C LEU A 548 -21.24 -19.12 -3.12
N ALA A 549 -20.38 -19.01 -4.16
CA ALA A 549 -19.73 -20.16 -4.76
C ALA A 549 -18.89 -20.97 -3.76
N ARG A 550 -18.24 -20.29 -2.79
CA ARG A 550 -17.51 -20.96 -1.70
C ARG A 550 -18.46 -21.59 -0.66
N CYS A 551 -19.58 -20.93 -0.37
CA CYS A 551 -20.64 -21.48 0.48
C CYS A 551 -21.25 -22.74 -0.16
N ASP A 552 -21.56 -22.69 -1.45
CA ASP A 552 -22.07 -23.84 -2.23
C ASP A 552 -21.15 -25.05 -2.09
N GLN A 553 -19.85 -24.86 -2.38
CA GLN A 553 -18.85 -25.91 -2.24
C GLN A 553 -18.72 -26.44 -0.81
N ALA A 554 -18.83 -25.58 0.19
CA ALA A 554 -18.66 -25.94 1.60
C ALA A 554 -19.89 -26.63 2.20
N LEU A 555 -21.08 -26.26 1.75
CA LEU A 555 -22.38 -26.81 2.17
C LEU A 555 -22.88 -27.92 1.22
N ARG A 556 -22.21 -28.11 0.08
CA ARG A 556 -22.53 -29.11 -0.96
C ARG A 556 -23.93 -28.94 -1.53
N TRP A 557 -24.29 -27.72 -1.85
CA TRP A 557 -25.61 -27.43 -2.41
C TRP A 557 -25.77 -27.87 -3.85
N GLY A 558 -24.73 -27.74 -4.67
CA GLY A 558 -24.79 -27.95 -6.13
C GLY A 558 -25.64 -26.90 -6.83
N LEU A 559 -25.60 -25.66 -6.32
CA LEU A 559 -26.36 -24.51 -6.82
C LEU A 559 -25.47 -23.45 -7.46
N LEU A 560 -24.25 -23.80 -7.81
CA LEU A 560 -23.29 -22.86 -8.37
C LEU A 560 -23.79 -22.23 -9.68
N GLU A 561 -24.38 -23.03 -10.55
CA GLU A 561 -24.93 -22.59 -11.84
C GLU A 561 -26.07 -21.59 -11.61
N GLU A 562 -26.96 -21.88 -10.67
CA GLU A 562 -28.05 -20.97 -10.32
C GLU A 562 -27.58 -19.67 -9.76
N VAL A 563 -26.55 -19.69 -8.89
CA VAL A 563 -25.93 -18.46 -8.33
C VAL A 563 -25.35 -17.59 -9.43
N VAL A 564 -24.60 -18.16 -10.37
CA VAL A 564 -24.03 -17.46 -11.52
C VAL A 564 -25.16 -16.91 -12.41
N THR A 565 -26.21 -17.71 -12.66
CA THR A 565 -27.34 -17.30 -13.50
C THR A 565 -28.12 -16.12 -12.87
N VAL A 566 -28.30 -16.11 -11.55
CA VAL A 566 -28.90 -14.97 -10.85
C VAL A 566 -28.01 -13.75 -10.94
N ALA A 567 -26.69 -13.90 -10.73
CA ALA A 567 -25.75 -12.79 -10.72
C ALA A 567 -25.64 -12.07 -12.08
N HIS A 568 -25.68 -12.81 -13.18
CA HIS A 568 -25.45 -12.26 -14.54
C HIS A 568 -26.70 -12.01 -15.34
N TYR A 569 -27.79 -12.75 -15.07
CA TYR A 569 -29.01 -12.70 -15.90
C TYR A 569 -30.28 -12.37 -15.10
N ASP A 570 -30.15 -12.11 -13.78
CA ASP A 570 -31.30 -11.78 -12.90
C ASP A 570 -32.47 -12.79 -13.07
N SER A 571 -32.14 -14.10 -13.26
CA SER A 571 -33.13 -15.13 -13.57
C SER A 571 -33.99 -15.47 -12.36
N PRO A 572 -35.33 -15.28 -12.45
CA PRO A 572 -36.25 -15.64 -11.38
C PRO A 572 -36.35 -17.17 -11.20
N GLU A 573 -36.17 -17.96 -12.26
CA GLU A 573 -36.22 -19.43 -12.18
C GLU A 573 -35.03 -19.98 -11.38
N ALA A 574 -33.83 -19.42 -11.61
CA ALA A 574 -32.64 -19.81 -10.86
C ALA A 574 -32.80 -19.42 -9.39
N LEU A 575 -33.29 -18.20 -9.09
CA LEU A 575 -33.56 -17.77 -7.72
C LEU A 575 -34.63 -18.64 -7.03
N SER A 576 -35.68 -19.02 -7.75
CA SER A 576 -36.72 -19.94 -7.24
C SER A 576 -36.14 -21.29 -6.84
N ARG A 577 -35.22 -21.87 -7.67
CA ARG A 577 -34.51 -23.11 -7.33
C ARG A 577 -33.65 -22.98 -6.09
N ILE A 578 -32.92 -21.85 -5.96
CA ILE A 578 -32.14 -21.55 -4.76
C ILE A 578 -33.05 -21.51 -3.53
N CYS A 579 -34.18 -20.78 -3.58
CA CYS A 579 -35.13 -20.68 -2.50
C CYS A 579 -35.75 -22.03 -2.12
N GLN A 580 -36.13 -22.83 -3.12
CA GLN A 580 -36.63 -24.19 -2.91
C GLN A 580 -35.65 -25.04 -2.09
N ARG A 581 -34.36 -25.02 -2.47
CA ARG A 581 -33.34 -25.79 -1.75
C ARG A 581 -33.09 -25.26 -0.35
N LEU A 582 -33.07 -23.93 -0.16
CA LEU A 582 -32.90 -23.31 1.17
C LEU A 582 -34.04 -23.74 2.11
N VAL A 583 -35.29 -23.72 1.66
CA VAL A 583 -36.45 -24.10 2.43
C VAL A 583 -36.42 -25.61 2.74
N GLN A 584 -36.08 -26.46 1.78
CA GLN A 584 -35.97 -27.90 1.96
C GLN A 584 -34.90 -28.30 2.99
N TRP A 585 -33.74 -27.68 2.94
CA TRP A 585 -32.59 -28.06 3.76
C TRP A 585 -32.52 -27.35 5.10
N TYR A 586 -33.13 -26.18 5.20
CA TYR A 586 -33.08 -25.35 6.40
C TYR A 586 -34.50 -24.86 6.84
N PRO A 587 -35.49 -25.74 6.99
CA PRO A 587 -36.86 -25.31 7.31
C PRO A 587 -36.96 -24.53 8.63
N SER A 588 -36.12 -24.85 9.61
CA SER A 588 -36.06 -24.14 10.90
C SER A 588 -35.46 -22.72 10.78
N HIS A 589 -34.78 -22.39 9.70
CA HIS A 589 -34.20 -21.06 9.48
C HIS A 589 -35.08 -20.17 8.60
N VAL A 590 -36.15 -20.70 8.01
CA VAL A 590 -37.06 -19.95 7.13
C VAL A 590 -37.59 -18.67 7.76
N PRO A 591 -38.08 -18.69 9.03
CA PRO A 591 -38.53 -17.45 9.68
C PRO A 591 -37.45 -16.41 9.78
N SER A 592 -36.21 -16.84 10.09
CA SER A 592 -35.03 -15.92 10.14
C SER A 592 -34.68 -15.38 8.77
N PHE A 593 -34.73 -16.19 7.71
CA PHE A 593 -34.49 -15.74 6.34
C PHE A 593 -35.53 -14.70 5.92
N LEU A 594 -36.80 -14.93 6.17
CA LEU A 594 -37.88 -14.00 5.89
C LEU A 594 -37.74 -12.69 6.65
N SER A 595 -37.47 -12.75 7.96
CA SER A 595 -37.27 -11.55 8.77
C SER A 595 -36.04 -10.73 8.33
N GLN A 596 -34.92 -11.39 7.99
CA GLN A 596 -33.76 -10.71 7.44
C GLN A 596 -34.10 -10.03 6.10
N THR A 597 -34.78 -10.73 5.19
CA THR A 597 -35.16 -10.18 3.88
C THR A 597 -36.11 -9.00 4.03
N GLN A 598 -37.04 -9.07 4.99
CA GLN A 598 -37.97 -7.98 5.30
C GLN A 598 -37.24 -6.67 5.63
N GLY A 599 -36.12 -6.73 6.35
CA GLY A 599 -35.31 -5.54 6.65
C GLY A 599 -34.84 -4.79 5.39
N TYR A 600 -34.60 -5.50 4.28
CA TYR A 600 -34.15 -4.88 3.02
C TYR A 600 -35.27 -4.26 2.19
N LEU A 601 -36.55 -4.49 2.50
CA LEU A 601 -37.66 -3.79 1.85
C LEU A 601 -37.60 -2.26 2.03
N ARG A 602 -36.93 -1.81 3.10
CA ARG A 602 -36.71 -0.40 3.42
C ARG A 602 -35.34 0.12 2.98
N SER A 603 -34.59 -0.66 2.19
CA SER A 603 -33.26 -0.24 1.70
C SER A 603 -33.37 1.04 0.86
N PRO A 604 -32.41 2.00 0.99
CA PRO A 604 -32.36 3.16 0.12
C PRO A 604 -32.06 2.79 -1.35
N GLN A 605 -31.51 1.59 -1.58
CA GLN A 605 -31.11 1.12 -2.90
C GLN A 605 -32.26 0.37 -3.58
N LYS A 606 -32.74 0.91 -4.72
CA LYS A 606 -33.85 0.32 -5.50
C LYS A 606 -33.63 -1.15 -5.88
N PRO A 607 -32.44 -1.57 -6.39
CA PRO A 607 -32.20 -2.97 -6.76
C PRO A 607 -32.38 -3.91 -5.59
N LEU A 608 -31.97 -3.50 -4.38
CA LEU A 608 -32.08 -4.33 -3.17
C LEU A 608 -33.52 -4.44 -2.70
N ARG A 609 -34.34 -3.36 -2.76
CA ARG A 609 -35.77 -3.44 -2.42
C ARG A 609 -36.48 -4.43 -3.35
N ARG A 610 -36.21 -4.34 -4.67
CA ARG A 610 -36.76 -5.26 -5.65
C ARG A 610 -36.34 -6.71 -5.36
N ALA A 611 -35.04 -6.94 -5.21
CA ALA A 611 -34.51 -8.27 -4.92
C ALA A 611 -35.08 -8.87 -3.62
N ALA A 612 -35.25 -8.05 -2.57
CA ALA A 612 -35.87 -8.46 -1.33
C ALA A 612 -37.35 -8.86 -1.51
N ALA A 613 -38.13 -8.06 -2.23
CA ALA A 613 -39.52 -8.39 -2.53
C ALA A 613 -39.62 -9.74 -3.27
N VAL A 614 -38.82 -9.94 -4.31
CA VAL A 614 -38.80 -11.19 -5.10
C VAL A 614 -38.37 -12.38 -4.24
N LEU A 615 -37.32 -12.20 -3.42
CA LEU A 615 -36.81 -13.26 -2.54
C LEU A 615 -37.86 -13.70 -1.52
N ILE A 616 -38.60 -12.77 -0.90
CA ILE A 616 -39.71 -13.08 0.00
C ILE A 616 -40.76 -13.91 -0.74
N GLY A 617 -41.17 -13.49 -1.94
CA GLY A 617 -42.15 -14.23 -2.75
C GLY A 617 -41.78 -15.69 -2.94
N PHE A 618 -40.52 -15.96 -3.37
CA PHE A 618 -40.06 -17.34 -3.57
C PHE A 618 -39.83 -18.11 -2.28
N LEU A 619 -39.32 -17.51 -1.21
CA LEU A 619 -39.19 -18.18 0.08
C LEU A 619 -40.56 -18.60 0.63
N VAL A 620 -41.57 -17.72 0.55
CA VAL A 620 -42.94 -18.00 0.99
C VAL A 620 -43.58 -19.06 0.10
N HIS A 621 -43.44 -18.95 -1.23
CA HIS A 621 -43.99 -19.92 -2.19
C HIS A 621 -43.56 -21.36 -1.90
N HIS A 622 -42.27 -21.56 -1.57
CA HIS A 622 -41.74 -22.88 -1.26
C HIS A 622 -41.91 -23.31 0.20
N SER A 623 -42.37 -22.42 1.09
CA SER A 623 -42.48 -22.68 2.50
C SER A 623 -43.74 -23.49 2.85
N SER A 624 -43.58 -24.42 3.81
CA SER A 624 -44.73 -25.08 4.42
C SER A 624 -45.48 -24.12 5.36
N PRO A 625 -46.83 -24.16 5.41
CA PRO A 625 -47.63 -23.36 6.34
C PRO A 625 -47.25 -23.54 7.83
N ARG A 626 -46.61 -24.64 8.17
CA ARG A 626 -46.15 -24.92 9.55
C ARG A 626 -44.82 -24.27 9.90
N CYS A 627 -44.06 -23.79 8.93
CA CYS A 627 -42.70 -23.26 9.14
C CYS A 627 -42.68 -21.77 9.46
N VAL A 628 -43.74 -21.03 9.19
CA VAL A 628 -43.85 -19.58 9.38
C VAL A 628 -44.96 -19.28 10.35
N ASN A 629 -44.78 -18.36 11.30
CA ASN A 629 -45.85 -17.93 12.21
C ASN A 629 -46.72 -16.86 11.56
N GLN A 630 -47.98 -16.74 12.04
CA GLN A 630 -48.97 -15.82 11.51
C GLN A 630 -48.48 -14.36 11.63
N ASP A 631 -47.93 -13.98 12.79
CA ASP A 631 -47.48 -12.61 13.06
C ASP A 631 -46.44 -12.14 12.03
N LEU A 632 -45.51 -13.03 11.61
CA LEU A 632 -44.54 -12.73 10.58
C LEU A 632 -45.21 -12.57 9.20
N LEU A 633 -46.19 -13.42 8.87
CA LEU A 633 -46.94 -13.28 7.60
C LEU A 633 -47.71 -11.97 7.52
N ASP A 634 -48.37 -11.58 8.63
CA ASP A 634 -49.11 -10.33 8.70
C ASP A 634 -48.21 -9.11 8.58
N SER A 635 -47.04 -9.15 9.24
CA SER A 635 -46.01 -8.12 9.11
C SER A 635 -45.46 -8.01 7.67
N LEU A 636 -45.14 -9.17 7.04
CA LEU A 636 -44.68 -9.20 5.64
C LEU A 636 -45.77 -8.69 4.68
N PHE A 637 -47.02 -9.04 4.91
CA PHE A 637 -48.14 -8.57 4.11
C PHE A 637 -48.29 -7.05 4.17
N GLN A 638 -48.16 -6.47 5.36
CA GLN A 638 -48.21 -5.05 5.59
C GLN A 638 -47.04 -4.32 4.89
N ASP A 639 -45.80 -4.76 5.08
CA ASP A 639 -44.61 -4.11 4.51
C ASP A 639 -44.59 -4.21 2.97
N LEU A 640 -44.95 -5.37 2.41
CA LEU A 640 -45.07 -5.55 0.97
C LEU A 640 -46.22 -4.71 0.39
N GLY A 641 -47.35 -4.59 1.12
CA GLY A 641 -48.48 -3.74 0.74
C GLY A 641 -48.08 -2.27 0.62
N GLN A 642 -47.26 -1.77 1.56
CA GLN A 642 -46.71 -0.41 1.45
C GLN A 642 -45.75 -0.27 0.26
N LEU A 643 -44.96 -1.31 -0.02
CA LEU A 643 -43.98 -1.28 -1.10
C LEU A 643 -44.62 -1.33 -2.51
N GLN A 644 -45.91 -1.70 -2.65
CA GLN A 644 -46.64 -1.64 -3.92
C GLN A 644 -46.73 -0.20 -4.48
N SER A 645 -46.64 0.80 -3.60
CA SER A 645 -46.61 2.23 -3.93
C SER A 645 -45.20 2.78 -4.10
N ASP A 646 -44.16 1.92 -4.25
CA ASP A 646 -42.78 2.38 -4.44
C ASP A 646 -42.66 3.23 -5.72
N PRO A 647 -41.88 4.32 -5.71
CA PRO A 647 -41.67 5.17 -6.89
C PRO A 647 -41.02 4.42 -8.06
N GLU A 648 -40.39 3.28 -7.83
CA GLU A 648 -39.83 2.41 -8.85
C GLU A 648 -40.87 1.34 -9.28
N PRO A 649 -41.41 1.36 -10.51
CA PRO A 649 -42.45 0.43 -10.95
C PRO A 649 -42.05 -1.07 -10.81
N ALA A 650 -40.77 -1.39 -11.03
CA ALA A 650 -40.27 -2.75 -10.93
C ALA A 650 -40.30 -3.26 -9.49
N VAL A 651 -40.13 -2.39 -8.46
CA VAL A 651 -40.25 -2.70 -7.06
C VAL A 651 -41.71 -2.94 -6.70
N GLY A 652 -42.62 -2.05 -7.13
CA GLY A 652 -44.06 -2.17 -6.92
C GLY A 652 -44.62 -3.46 -7.50
N ALA A 653 -44.25 -3.79 -8.75
CA ALA A 653 -44.66 -5.04 -9.39
C ALA A 653 -44.19 -6.28 -8.64
N ALA A 654 -42.92 -6.32 -8.20
CA ALA A 654 -42.38 -7.41 -7.40
C ALA A 654 -43.10 -7.54 -6.05
N ALA A 655 -43.39 -6.42 -5.38
CA ALA A 655 -44.12 -6.39 -4.13
C ALA A 655 -45.56 -6.92 -4.30
N HIS A 656 -46.24 -6.55 -5.38
CA HIS A 656 -47.60 -7.03 -5.68
C HIS A 656 -47.66 -8.56 -5.81
N VAL A 657 -46.76 -9.16 -6.63
CA VAL A 657 -46.68 -10.62 -6.79
C VAL A 657 -46.37 -11.32 -5.46
N SER A 658 -45.42 -10.77 -4.69
CA SER A 658 -45.02 -11.38 -3.41
C SER A 658 -46.11 -11.26 -2.33
N THR A 659 -46.87 -10.17 -2.32
CA THR A 659 -48.06 -10.02 -1.44
C THR A 659 -49.09 -11.15 -1.71
N GLN A 660 -49.31 -11.49 -2.98
CA GLN A 660 -50.22 -12.60 -3.33
C GLN A 660 -49.71 -13.94 -2.80
N GLN A 661 -48.39 -14.20 -2.87
CA GLN A 661 -47.82 -15.43 -2.32
C GLN A 661 -47.96 -15.51 -0.79
N VAL A 662 -47.76 -14.40 -0.08
CA VAL A 662 -47.94 -14.30 1.38
C VAL A 662 -49.39 -14.57 1.73
N ALA A 663 -50.35 -13.98 1.00
CA ALA A 663 -51.81 -14.20 1.21
C ALA A 663 -52.20 -15.68 1.01
N LEU A 664 -51.66 -16.34 -0.05
CA LEU A 664 -51.90 -17.77 -0.30
C LEU A 664 -51.40 -18.66 0.86
N LEU A 665 -50.18 -18.38 1.37
CA LEU A 665 -49.64 -19.15 2.51
C LEU A 665 -50.45 -18.93 3.80
N ALA A 666 -50.89 -17.70 4.07
CA ALA A 666 -51.74 -17.35 5.20
C ALA A 666 -53.10 -18.09 5.13
N GLN A 667 -53.74 -18.12 3.96
CA GLN A 667 -54.94 -18.87 3.72
C GLN A 667 -54.76 -20.39 3.99
N ALA A 668 -53.66 -20.96 3.47
CA ALA A 668 -53.32 -22.34 3.72
C ALA A 668 -53.13 -22.66 5.21
N GLN A 669 -52.59 -21.75 6.01
CA GLN A 669 -52.48 -21.88 7.47
C GLN A 669 -53.85 -21.89 8.14
N HIS A 670 -54.73 -20.96 7.75
CA HIS A 670 -56.11 -20.92 8.30
C HIS A 670 -56.89 -22.21 8.01
N HIS A 671 -56.72 -22.78 6.81
CA HIS A 671 -57.35 -24.05 6.48
C HIS A 671 -56.82 -25.22 7.32
N LEU A 672 -55.50 -25.24 7.64
CA LEU A 672 -54.88 -26.22 8.50
C LEU A 672 -55.37 -26.09 9.95
N CYS A 673 -55.44 -24.87 10.50
CA CYS A 673 -55.95 -24.59 11.83
C CYS A 673 -57.45 -25.01 11.97
N ARG A 674 -58.26 -24.79 10.94
CA ARG A 674 -59.66 -25.24 10.93
C ARG A 674 -59.79 -26.76 10.94
N ARG A 675 -58.90 -27.47 10.20
CA ARG A 675 -58.89 -28.95 10.17
C ARG A 675 -58.36 -29.56 11.48
N CYS A 676 -57.50 -28.87 12.21
CA CYS A 676 -56.94 -29.31 13.48
C CYS A 676 -57.78 -28.93 14.72
N ARG A 677 -58.90 -28.17 14.57
CA ARG A 677 -59.85 -28.05 15.66
C ARG A 677 -60.53 -29.40 15.77
N PRO A 678 -60.31 -30.17 16.87
CA PRO A 678 -61.12 -31.39 17.12
C PRO A 678 -62.52 -30.92 17.27
N GLY A 679 -63.44 -31.39 16.39
CA GLY A 679 -64.83 -31.25 16.60
C GLY A 679 -65.11 -31.72 18.00
N LEU A 680 -65.81 -30.90 18.77
CA LEU A 680 -66.39 -31.32 20.09
C LEU A 680 -67.28 -32.55 19.83
N LEU A 681 -66.61 -33.72 19.73
CA LEU A 681 -67.32 -35.01 19.88
C LEU A 681 -67.87 -35.07 21.31
N ARG A 682 -69.18 -34.91 21.41
CA ARG A 682 -69.94 -35.23 22.58
C ARG A 682 -69.51 -36.62 23.04
N LEU A 683 -68.76 -36.70 24.12
CA LEU A 683 -68.50 -37.95 24.83
C LEU A 683 -69.86 -38.51 25.37
N PRO A 684 -70.22 -39.75 25.08
CA PRO A 684 -71.34 -40.41 25.73
C PRO A 684 -70.98 -40.55 27.21
N ARG A 685 -71.98 -40.21 28.09
CA ARG A 685 -71.93 -40.46 29.52
C ARG A 685 -71.75 -41.98 29.77
N LEU A 686 -70.56 -42.42 30.19
CA LEU A 686 -70.30 -43.73 30.73
C LEU A 686 -70.48 -43.68 32.26
N ARG A 687 -71.33 -44.61 32.66
CA ARG A 687 -71.79 -44.88 34.02
C ARG A 687 -70.64 -45.10 35.02
N ARG A 688 -70.95 -44.68 36.27
CA ARG A 688 -70.20 -45.02 37.48
C ARG A 688 -70.11 -46.53 37.63
N CYS A 689 -68.94 -47.06 37.94
CA CYS A 689 -68.75 -48.31 38.68
C CYS A 689 -67.61 -48.11 39.70
N HIS A 690 -67.99 -48.31 40.87
CA HIS A 690 -67.47 -48.72 42.19
C HIS A 690 -65.93 -48.69 42.43
N ALA A 691 -65.69 -48.14 43.58
CA ALA A 691 -64.45 -48.11 44.35
C ALA A 691 -64.00 -49.55 44.77
N HIS A 692 -62.70 -49.74 44.85
CA HIS A 692 -62.03 -50.56 45.88
C HIS A 692 -60.57 -50.12 46.05
N PRO A 693 -59.94 -50.48 47.20
CA PRO A 693 -59.23 -49.50 48.03
C PRO A 693 -57.69 -49.59 47.95
N ALA A 694 -57.13 -48.62 48.58
CA ALA A 694 -55.73 -48.36 48.84
C ALA A 694 -54.88 -49.56 49.30
N ARG A 695 -53.63 -49.57 48.92
CA ARG A 695 -52.44 -49.98 49.70
C ARG A 695 -51.22 -49.13 49.46
N PRO A 696 -50.29 -49.08 50.44
CA PRO A 696 -49.65 -47.84 50.86
C PRO A 696 -48.21 -47.64 50.32
N ARG A 697 -47.76 -46.42 50.47
CA ARG A 697 -46.38 -45.98 50.29
C ARG A 697 -45.36 -46.65 51.21
N PRO A 698 -44.11 -46.69 50.91
CA PRO A 698 -43.09 -46.38 51.88
C PRO A 698 -42.43 -45.03 51.63
N VAL A 699 -42.28 -44.32 52.67
CA VAL A 699 -41.59 -43.12 52.98
C VAL A 699 -40.09 -43.43 53.10
N TYR A 700 -39.25 -42.67 52.54
CA TYR A 700 -37.87 -42.35 52.95
C TYR A 700 -37.54 -41.06 52.22
N GLY A 701 -37.14 -39.98 52.77
CA GLY A 701 -36.37 -39.62 53.94
C GLY A 701 -35.62 -38.42 53.53
N ASP A 702 -35.94 -37.28 54.14
CA ASP A 702 -35.27 -35.97 53.97
C ASP A 702 -33.74 -36.02 54.13
N SER A 703 -32.98 -35.26 53.32
CA SER A 703 -31.95 -34.40 53.90
C SER A 703 -31.48 -33.33 52.92
N PRO A 704 -31.25 -32.14 53.41
CA PRO A 704 -30.94 -30.98 52.59
C PRO A 704 -29.43 -30.77 52.44
N PHE A 705 -28.99 -30.38 51.28
CA PHE A 705 -27.61 -29.83 51.14
C PHE A 705 -27.69 -28.36 50.68
N GLN A 706 -27.26 -27.50 51.58
CA GLN A 706 -26.98 -26.09 51.35
C GLN A 706 -25.67 -25.92 50.57
N PRO A 707 -25.55 -24.88 49.75
CA PRO A 707 -24.28 -24.55 49.13
C PRO A 707 -23.43 -23.69 50.08
N ARG A 708 -22.19 -24.12 50.28
CA ARG A 708 -21.15 -23.34 50.96
C ARG A 708 -20.51 -22.38 49.98
N SER A 709 -20.60 -21.09 50.26
CA SER A 709 -19.73 -20.04 49.82
C SER A 709 -18.32 -20.24 50.33
N LEU A 710 -17.31 -20.09 49.43
CA LEU A 710 -15.93 -19.85 49.83
C LEU A 710 -15.40 -18.65 49.04
N ALA A 711 -15.45 -17.50 49.70
CA ALA A 711 -14.59 -16.37 49.44
C ALA A 711 -13.19 -16.74 49.95
N GLY A 712 -12.20 -16.63 49.10
CA GLY A 712 -10.79 -16.80 49.41
C GLY A 712 -10.00 -15.68 48.77
N ARG A 713 -9.77 -14.63 49.53
CA ARG A 713 -8.77 -13.57 49.33
C ARG A 713 -7.37 -14.21 49.29
N TRP A 714 -6.58 -13.84 48.32
CA TRP A 714 -5.10 -13.96 48.40
C TRP A 714 -4.47 -12.63 48.07
N ASP A 715 -3.99 -11.97 49.11
CA ASP A 715 -2.92 -10.97 49.06
C ASP A 715 -1.61 -11.72 48.78
N CYS A 716 -0.81 -11.20 47.87
CA CYS A 716 0.62 -11.46 47.81
C CYS A 716 1.36 -10.14 47.60
N SER A 717 1.82 -9.58 48.71
CA SER A 717 3.02 -8.76 48.78
C SER A 717 4.23 -9.70 48.89
N GLY A 718 5.31 -9.41 48.15
CA GLY A 718 6.65 -9.76 48.63
C GLY A 718 7.56 -10.51 47.67
N LEU A 719 8.60 -9.79 47.26
CA LEU A 719 10.00 -10.27 47.08
C LEU A 719 10.38 -10.96 45.74
N GLY A 720 11.36 -10.29 45.10
CA GLY A 720 12.32 -10.86 44.20
C GLY A 720 12.60 -10.06 42.97
#